data_824331cbf93976403333c454383cb07c
#
_entry.id   824331cbf93976403333c454383cb07c
#
_cell.length_a   1.000
_cell.length_b   1.000
_cell.length_c   1.000
_cell.angle_alpha   90.00
_cell.angle_beta   90.00
_cell.angle_gamma   90.00
#
_symmetry.space_group_name_H-M   'P 1'
#
loop_
_entity.id
_entity.type
_entity.pdbx_description
1 polymer ?
#
loop_
_entity_poly.entity_id
_entity_poly.type
_entity_poly.pdbx_seq_one_letter_code
_entity_poly.pdbx_strand_id
1 'polypeptide(L)'
;MKKILLIVCAAATQFLSAQTLEKVNFVGALHRDASKDWTKGWTEWNPKNATYGAVTDSTTLNDASSVKKISSTVTLDAKIVYLLRSMLVVESGGKLIIPAGTVIRGQADLTKSPKNYATIVVERGGMIDIQGTNTKPVVMTSSKAAGSRDRGDWGGLVICGKAVNNQGTDVQLEGFNNVSVNNALGKFGGSDDKDNSGSIKYVRIEFAGLAFEPNKEVNSLTMGSVGSGTTIEGVQTSFGNDDAFEWFGGTVNCKKIVSYKTTDDDFDTDFGYRGTVQFGIAVRDTNYYDLSWNATSGASTSETFESDNDAAGSGKTPYTAAIFSNITCVGPVQLDKTYNDLTSTQKGAFRRGARIRRNSRLSIVNSIFMGYRNFIMFDGDSTIIAAGVKANTISEKGNLFRNNYIANTGAAAAAGTTNTGLAEVDSKNTPSGLDAWIKLSGNANMVDKAKYSKGLILVDPQNSTSPDFRPVSSNKDLIGSSDYSATLLANAGTFVVCEDFKTNPSAITVKSGSDATFTVSYPDLDATYAWQMSKGASFSNTTDGANLMGSTNDTLTVKSVTMSNNGELYRCLVNTRWCKDTSSSAKLTTLFKACTLITTQPLNAAVNVGGDAKFGVIVNDTATKFAWVSDLDLGMQNLPVGAAKYVGANGKELTVKSASLRNHNQPFRVVAFTNVCIDTSNTVKMTIKDSCIAFKSVKVTDTLLVRFSVKVSSLDKGQLIKVYPNPAQNQLTIDNGNYTDFAGYTVNVYNSVGAVVYTQAINQKVYTVDLKSWSSVGVYRMELTDKTGAKIAVKTIVLN
;
A
#
# COMPACT_ATOMS: atom_id res chain seq x y z
N MET A 1 -29.82 54.15 9.26
CA MET A 1 -29.51 52.73 9.47
C MET A 1 -29.14 52.13 8.12
N LYS A 2 -27.83 52.09 7.82
CA LYS A 2 -27.31 51.50 6.59
C LYS A 2 -27.05 50.01 6.85
N LYS A 3 -27.70 49.12 6.11
CA LYS A 3 -27.44 47.70 6.10
C LYS A 3 -26.22 47.46 5.20
N ILE A 4 -25.12 47.00 5.80
CA ILE A 4 -23.93 46.49 5.09
C ILE A 4 -24.25 45.07 4.70
N LEU A 5 -24.32 44.80 3.41
CA LEU A 5 -24.45 43.47 2.83
C LEU A 5 -23.04 42.88 2.75
N LEU A 6 -22.75 41.90 3.60
CA LEU A 6 -21.48 41.16 3.57
C LEU A 6 -21.59 40.07 2.48
N ILE A 7 -20.94 40.28 1.33
CA ILE A 7 -20.79 39.27 0.31
C ILE A 7 -19.62 38.38 0.77
N VAL A 8 -19.95 37.20 1.28
CA VAL A 8 -18.96 36.13 1.50
C VAL A 8 -18.67 35.48 0.15
N CYS A 9 -17.56 35.85 -0.47
CA CYS A 9 -17.00 35.07 -1.57
C CYS A 9 -16.52 33.74 -1.00
N ALA A 10 -17.34 32.72 -1.11
CA ALA A 10 -16.89 31.35 -0.95
C ALA A 10 -15.99 31.00 -2.16
N ALA A 11 -14.69 31.13 -1.98
CA ALA A 11 -13.73 30.51 -2.88
C ALA A 11 -13.89 29.00 -2.74
N ALA A 12 -14.65 28.39 -3.65
CA ALA A 12 -14.68 26.95 -3.80
C ALA A 12 -13.28 26.51 -4.24
N THR A 13 -12.47 26.07 -3.30
CA THR A 13 -11.29 25.27 -3.60
C THR A 13 -11.77 23.97 -4.23
N GLN A 14 -11.74 23.91 -5.55
CA GLN A 14 -11.92 22.68 -6.28
C GLN A 14 -10.76 21.76 -5.88
N PHE A 15 -11.00 20.84 -4.98
CA PHE A 15 -10.13 19.68 -4.79
C PHE A 15 -10.22 18.87 -6.08
N LEU A 16 -9.25 19.05 -6.97
CA LEU A 16 -8.98 18.07 -8.01
C LEU A 16 -8.72 16.75 -7.26
N SER A 17 -9.55 15.76 -7.47
CA SER A 17 -9.25 14.39 -7.10
C SER A 17 -8.19 13.87 -8.07
N ALA A 18 -6.95 14.30 -7.91
CA ALA A 18 -5.83 13.59 -8.51
C ALA A 18 -5.93 12.14 -8.02
N GLN A 19 -5.83 11.18 -8.92
CA GLN A 19 -5.69 9.78 -8.52
C GLN A 19 -4.50 9.73 -7.58
N THR A 20 -4.74 9.39 -6.33
CA THR A 20 -3.68 9.38 -5.31
C THR A 20 -2.62 8.39 -5.75
N LEU A 21 -1.37 8.84 -5.83
CA LEU A 21 -0.24 7.95 -6.07
C LEU A 21 -0.25 6.83 -5.02
N GLU A 22 0.05 5.62 -5.45
CA GLU A 22 0.18 4.50 -4.52
C GLU A 22 1.34 4.76 -3.57
N LYS A 23 1.09 4.49 -2.31
CA LYS A 23 2.10 4.59 -1.26
C LYS A 23 3.00 3.38 -1.35
N VAL A 24 4.28 3.59 -1.57
CA VAL A 24 5.29 2.54 -1.64
C VAL A 24 6.55 2.94 -0.89
N ASN A 25 7.32 1.97 -0.47
CA ASN A 25 8.54 2.14 0.32
C ASN A 25 9.82 1.86 -0.48
N PHE A 26 9.78 2.00 -1.79
CA PHE A 26 10.93 1.76 -2.65
C PHE A 26 11.09 2.88 -3.69
N VAL A 27 12.31 3.03 -4.17
CA VAL A 27 12.71 3.94 -5.24
C VAL A 27 12.77 3.17 -6.56
N GLY A 28 12.36 3.82 -7.66
CA GLY A 28 12.28 3.20 -8.97
C GLY A 28 10.96 2.47 -9.24
N ALA A 29 10.85 1.85 -10.40
CA ALA A 29 9.61 1.28 -10.93
C ALA A 29 9.22 -0.05 -10.29
N LEU A 30 10.17 -0.82 -9.80
CA LEU A 30 9.96 -2.18 -9.32
C LEU A 30 10.37 -2.36 -7.87
N HIS A 31 9.57 -3.12 -7.16
CA HIS A 31 9.95 -3.67 -5.87
C HIS A 31 11.05 -4.74 -6.03
N ARG A 32 11.96 -4.86 -5.07
CA ARG A 32 13.03 -5.89 -5.08
C ARG A 32 12.51 -7.33 -5.08
N ASP A 33 11.31 -7.57 -4.56
CA ASP A 33 10.68 -8.88 -4.53
C ASP A 33 10.19 -9.26 -5.93
N ALA A 34 10.73 -10.37 -6.46
CA ALA A 34 10.40 -10.87 -7.78
C ALA A 34 8.92 -11.24 -7.99
N SER A 35 8.20 -11.53 -6.92
CA SER A 35 6.76 -11.81 -6.98
C SER A 35 5.91 -10.57 -7.25
N LYS A 36 6.47 -9.38 -6.98
CA LYS A 36 5.83 -8.07 -7.20
C LYS A 36 6.26 -7.40 -8.52
N ASP A 37 6.95 -8.12 -9.37
CA ASP A 37 7.39 -7.61 -10.68
C ASP A 37 6.20 -7.54 -11.64
N TRP A 38 5.66 -6.33 -11.79
CA TRP A 38 4.49 -6.06 -12.62
C TRP A 38 4.76 -6.13 -14.13
N THR A 39 6.02 -6.23 -14.57
CA THR A 39 6.38 -6.34 -15.99
C THR A 39 6.15 -7.75 -16.52
N LYS A 40 6.16 -8.75 -15.64
CA LYS A 40 6.07 -10.17 -16.03
C LYS A 40 4.75 -10.51 -16.70
N GLY A 41 4.88 -11.31 -17.77
CA GLY A 41 3.77 -11.94 -18.47
C GLY A 41 3.18 -11.12 -19.62
N TRP A 42 3.37 -9.81 -19.66
CA TRP A 42 2.79 -8.96 -20.69
C TRP A 42 3.79 -8.13 -21.50
N THR A 43 4.97 -7.82 -20.97
CA THR A 43 6.02 -7.08 -21.70
C THR A 43 6.76 -7.99 -22.68
N GLU A 44 7.30 -7.39 -23.74
CA GLU A 44 8.12 -8.04 -24.75
C GLU A 44 9.42 -7.25 -24.96
N TRP A 45 10.56 -7.87 -24.78
CA TRP A 45 11.85 -7.22 -24.82
C TRP A 45 12.61 -7.48 -26.12
N ASN A 46 12.09 -8.37 -27.00
CA ASN A 46 12.63 -8.64 -28.33
C ASN A 46 11.52 -8.63 -29.39
N PRO A 47 10.69 -7.56 -29.49
CA PRO A 47 9.55 -7.53 -30.40
C PRO A 47 9.96 -7.61 -31.87
N LYS A 48 11.21 -7.25 -32.20
CA LYS A 48 11.74 -7.34 -33.56
C LYS A 48 11.67 -8.78 -34.11
N ASN A 49 11.92 -9.76 -33.26
CA ASN A 49 11.93 -11.17 -33.61
C ASN A 49 10.70 -11.96 -33.09
N ALA A 50 9.83 -11.31 -32.34
CA ALA A 50 8.67 -11.97 -31.76
C ALA A 50 7.69 -12.46 -32.86
N THR A 51 7.07 -13.60 -32.60
CA THR A 51 6.06 -14.17 -33.51
C THR A 51 4.66 -13.96 -32.92
N TYR A 52 3.80 -13.27 -33.63
CA TYR A 52 2.43 -12.97 -33.21
C TYR A 52 1.44 -13.76 -34.05
N GLY A 53 1.37 -15.09 -33.90
CA GLY A 53 0.45 -15.98 -34.61
C GLY A 53 0.50 -15.91 -36.14
N ALA A 54 0.11 -16.96 -36.83
CA ALA A 54 -0.06 -16.92 -38.26
C ALA A 54 -1.28 -16.05 -38.60
N VAL A 55 -1.15 -15.17 -39.59
CA VAL A 55 -2.29 -14.46 -40.18
C VAL A 55 -3.07 -15.46 -41.01
N THR A 56 -3.93 -16.23 -40.40
CA THR A 56 -4.76 -17.23 -41.11
C THR A 56 -6.01 -16.61 -41.71
N ASP A 57 -6.53 -15.52 -41.09
CA ASP A 57 -7.65 -14.72 -41.58
C ASP A 57 -7.37 -13.24 -41.28
N SER A 58 -6.63 -12.58 -42.18
CA SER A 58 -6.38 -11.15 -42.05
C SER A 58 -7.61 -10.38 -42.48
N THR A 59 -8.41 -9.99 -41.50
CA THR A 59 -9.43 -8.99 -41.77
C THR A 59 -8.77 -7.61 -41.79
N THR A 60 -8.76 -6.97 -42.92
CA THR A 60 -8.35 -5.58 -43.06
C THR A 60 -9.33 -4.72 -42.27
N LEU A 61 -8.83 -4.01 -41.27
CA LEU A 61 -9.65 -3.11 -40.44
C LEU A 61 -10.19 -1.96 -41.28
N ASN A 62 -9.40 -1.54 -42.27
CA ASN A 62 -9.77 -0.48 -43.19
C ASN A 62 -9.05 -0.65 -44.54
N ASP A 63 -9.65 -0.10 -45.58
CA ASP A 63 -9.04 -0.04 -46.91
C ASP A 63 -7.87 0.96 -46.93
N ALA A 64 -6.82 0.66 -47.69
CA ALA A 64 -5.65 1.53 -47.83
C ALA A 64 -5.99 2.92 -48.44
N SER A 65 -7.13 3.05 -49.10
CA SER A 65 -7.52 4.26 -49.80
C SER A 65 -8.43 5.21 -49.02
N SER A 66 -8.92 4.83 -47.84
CA SER A 66 -9.90 5.64 -47.13
C SER A 66 -9.74 5.58 -45.60
N VAL A 67 -10.01 6.70 -44.96
CA VAL A 67 -10.17 6.78 -43.47
C VAL A 67 -11.44 6.03 -43.12
N LYS A 68 -11.32 5.05 -42.23
CA LYS A 68 -12.47 4.38 -41.66
C LYS A 68 -12.91 5.04 -40.37
N LYS A 69 -14.19 5.39 -40.31
CA LYS A 69 -14.78 6.04 -39.14
C LYS A 69 -15.64 5.06 -38.37
N ILE A 70 -15.54 5.11 -37.03
CA ILE A 70 -16.35 4.35 -36.05
C ILE A 70 -17.20 5.36 -35.30
N SER A 71 -18.51 5.36 -35.58
CA SER A 71 -19.51 6.25 -34.95
C SER A 71 -20.45 5.50 -33.99
N SER A 72 -20.27 4.21 -33.84
CA SER A 72 -21.02 3.36 -32.93
C SER A 72 -20.07 2.38 -32.22
N THR A 73 -20.58 1.49 -31.36
CA THR A 73 -19.74 0.50 -30.71
C THR A 73 -19.31 -0.60 -31.68
N VAL A 74 -18.01 -0.81 -31.82
CA VAL A 74 -17.39 -1.89 -32.58
C VAL A 74 -16.51 -2.71 -31.63
N THR A 75 -16.69 -4.02 -31.60
CA THR A 75 -15.86 -4.96 -30.84
C THR A 75 -15.08 -5.83 -31.81
N LEU A 76 -13.76 -5.90 -31.60
CA LEU A 76 -12.89 -6.79 -32.38
C LEU A 76 -12.98 -8.24 -31.83
N ASP A 77 -12.61 -9.21 -32.66
CA ASP A 77 -12.47 -10.62 -32.23
C ASP A 77 -10.98 -10.92 -31.97
N ALA A 78 -10.65 -11.34 -30.76
CA ALA A 78 -9.28 -11.68 -30.39
C ALA A 78 -8.69 -12.89 -31.14
N LYS A 79 -9.52 -13.66 -31.84
CA LYS A 79 -9.07 -14.77 -32.69
C LYS A 79 -8.54 -14.31 -34.06
N ILE A 80 -8.77 -13.06 -34.41
CA ILE A 80 -8.42 -12.49 -35.71
C ILE A 80 -7.19 -11.58 -35.54
N VAL A 81 -6.22 -11.74 -36.42
CA VAL A 81 -5.14 -10.77 -36.59
C VAL A 81 -5.59 -9.70 -37.58
N TYR A 82 -5.70 -8.48 -37.12
CA TYR A 82 -6.17 -7.36 -37.92
C TYR A 82 -5.04 -6.63 -38.64
N LEU A 83 -5.29 -6.22 -39.87
CA LEU A 83 -4.40 -5.41 -40.66
C LEU A 83 -4.94 -3.99 -40.77
N LEU A 84 -4.20 -3.01 -40.24
CA LEU A 84 -4.50 -1.59 -40.28
C LEU A 84 -3.72 -0.96 -41.46
N ARG A 85 -4.41 -0.43 -42.48
CA ARG A 85 -3.76 0.15 -43.66
C ARG A 85 -3.93 1.63 -43.80
N SER A 86 -4.93 2.24 -43.18
CA SER A 86 -5.15 3.68 -43.18
C SER A 86 -5.57 4.14 -41.77
N MET A 87 -5.94 5.40 -41.62
CA MET A 87 -6.43 5.89 -40.34
C MET A 87 -7.76 5.22 -39.96
N LEU A 88 -7.82 4.68 -38.77
CA LEU A 88 -9.03 4.20 -38.09
C LEU A 88 -9.44 5.24 -37.05
N VAL A 89 -10.53 5.94 -37.29
CA VAL A 89 -10.96 7.09 -36.48
C VAL A 89 -12.18 6.71 -35.66
N VAL A 90 -12.07 6.80 -34.34
CA VAL A 90 -13.20 6.65 -33.43
C VAL A 90 -13.79 8.04 -33.19
N GLU A 91 -14.91 8.33 -33.82
CA GLU A 91 -15.57 9.62 -33.73
C GLU A 91 -16.33 9.81 -32.42
N SER A 92 -16.76 11.04 -32.15
CA SER A 92 -17.63 11.34 -31.01
C SER A 92 -18.85 10.42 -30.97
N GLY A 93 -19.09 9.75 -29.84
CA GLY A 93 -20.15 8.75 -29.67
C GLY A 93 -19.78 7.34 -30.14
N GLY A 94 -18.70 7.17 -30.90
CA GLY A 94 -18.16 5.85 -31.26
C GLY A 94 -17.36 5.22 -30.11
N LYS A 95 -17.30 3.88 -30.11
CA LYS A 95 -16.49 3.12 -29.16
C LYS A 95 -15.82 1.94 -29.86
N LEU A 96 -14.50 1.84 -29.74
CA LEU A 96 -13.74 0.69 -30.21
C LEU A 96 -13.35 -0.18 -29.01
N ILE A 97 -13.82 -1.43 -28.98
CA ILE A 97 -13.48 -2.42 -27.97
C ILE A 97 -12.48 -3.42 -28.52
N ILE A 98 -11.35 -3.57 -27.86
CA ILE A 98 -10.25 -4.45 -28.26
C ILE A 98 -10.02 -5.49 -27.15
N PRO A 99 -10.54 -6.73 -27.29
CA PRO A 99 -10.41 -7.76 -26.28
C PRO A 99 -8.98 -8.22 -26.05
N ALA A 100 -8.73 -8.85 -24.89
CA ALA A 100 -7.43 -9.39 -24.50
C ALA A 100 -6.88 -10.39 -25.53
N GLY A 101 -5.62 -10.23 -25.90
CA GLY A 101 -4.92 -11.10 -26.87
C GLY A 101 -5.12 -10.72 -28.32
N THR A 102 -5.87 -9.66 -28.62
CA THR A 102 -6.02 -9.15 -30.01
C THR A 102 -4.67 -8.67 -30.55
N VAL A 103 -4.40 -8.97 -31.80
CA VAL A 103 -3.24 -8.48 -32.54
C VAL A 103 -3.68 -7.57 -33.69
N ILE A 104 -3.14 -6.35 -33.72
CA ILE A 104 -3.33 -5.38 -34.80
C ILE A 104 -1.96 -5.10 -35.43
N ARG A 105 -1.86 -5.26 -36.75
CA ARG A 105 -0.63 -4.99 -37.51
C ARG A 105 -0.81 -3.77 -38.38
N GLY A 106 -0.04 -2.74 -38.09
CA GLY A 106 0.00 -1.52 -38.90
C GLY A 106 0.83 -1.70 -40.18
N GLN A 107 0.29 -1.27 -41.29
CA GLN A 107 0.96 -1.26 -42.61
C GLN A 107 0.88 0.15 -43.22
N ALA A 108 1.80 1.03 -42.84
CA ALA A 108 1.91 2.32 -43.51
C ALA A 108 2.64 2.21 -44.84
N ASP A 109 2.27 3.04 -45.82
CA ASP A 109 2.98 3.17 -47.09
C ASP A 109 2.81 4.59 -47.63
N LEU A 110 3.81 5.44 -47.39
CA LEU A 110 3.81 6.83 -47.82
C LEU A 110 4.17 6.99 -49.32
N THR A 111 4.58 5.92 -49.99
CA THR A 111 4.87 5.95 -51.45
C THR A 111 3.61 5.85 -52.29
N LYS A 112 2.49 5.42 -51.68
CA LYS A 112 1.20 5.32 -52.36
C LYS A 112 0.55 6.68 -52.60
N SER A 113 -0.37 6.71 -53.55
CA SER A 113 -1.27 7.85 -53.76
C SER A 113 -2.72 7.33 -53.80
N PRO A 114 -3.57 7.66 -52.81
CA PRO A 114 -3.25 8.41 -51.57
C PRO A 114 -2.24 7.70 -50.66
N LYS A 115 -1.52 8.44 -49.88
CA LYS A 115 -0.58 7.94 -48.86
C LYS A 115 -1.34 7.10 -47.80
N ASN A 116 -0.71 6.03 -47.33
CA ASN A 116 -1.25 5.13 -46.37
C ASN A 116 -0.73 5.45 -44.95
N TYR A 117 -1.54 6.11 -44.15
CA TYR A 117 -1.22 6.56 -42.79
C TYR A 117 -1.80 5.62 -41.73
N ALA A 118 -1.39 4.39 -41.66
CA ALA A 118 -1.89 3.40 -40.69
C ALA A 118 -1.77 3.91 -39.24
N THR A 119 -2.85 4.46 -38.69
CA THR A 119 -2.89 5.10 -37.36
C THR A 119 -4.27 4.89 -36.72
N ILE A 120 -4.34 4.66 -35.40
CA ILE A 120 -5.62 4.66 -34.69
C ILE A 120 -5.78 6.01 -34.00
N VAL A 121 -6.87 6.72 -34.31
CA VAL A 121 -7.18 8.05 -33.79
C VAL A 121 -8.51 8.02 -33.05
N VAL A 122 -8.50 8.39 -31.79
CA VAL A 122 -9.71 8.58 -30.97
C VAL A 122 -9.96 10.08 -30.88
N GLU A 123 -11.02 10.54 -31.53
CA GLU A 123 -11.42 11.93 -31.54
C GLU A 123 -12.11 12.33 -30.22
N ARG A 124 -12.24 13.63 -29.95
CA ARG A 124 -12.94 14.14 -28.78
C ARG A 124 -14.35 13.56 -28.65
N GLY A 125 -14.61 12.83 -27.55
CA GLY A 125 -15.88 12.15 -27.28
C GLY A 125 -16.03 10.78 -27.93
N GLY A 126 -15.03 10.31 -28.68
CA GLY A 126 -14.83 8.91 -29.00
C GLY A 126 -14.24 8.15 -27.81
N MET A 127 -14.38 6.85 -27.79
CA MET A 127 -13.86 6.00 -26.72
C MET A 127 -13.10 4.80 -27.27
N ILE A 128 -12.03 4.43 -26.59
CA ILE A 128 -11.30 3.18 -26.84
C ILE A 128 -11.25 2.34 -25.57
N ASP A 129 -11.52 1.05 -25.69
CA ASP A 129 -11.53 0.11 -24.55
C ASP A 129 -10.62 -1.08 -24.88
N ILE A 130 -9.35 -0.96 -24.49
CA ILE A 130 -8.33 -1.99 -24.67
C ILE A 130 -8.31 -2.86 -23.42
N GLN A 131 -8.74 -4.11 -23.55
CA GLN A 131 -9.02 -5.03 -22.46
C GLN A 131 -7.92 -6.08 -22.26
N GLY A 132 -6.66 -5.76 -22.57
CA GLY A 132 -5.54 -6.65 -22.33
C GLY A 132 -5.41 -7.03 -20.83
N THR A 133 -4.72 -8.12 -20.58
CA THR A 133 -4.39 -8.60 -19.23
C THR A 133 -2.89 -8.86 -19.12
N ASN A 134 -2.40 -9.04 -17.92
CA ASN A 134 -1.00 -9.38 -17.68
C ASN A 134 -0.55 -10.76 -18.25
N THR A 135 -1.48 -11.57 -18.72
CA THR A 135 -1.18 -12.86 -19.39
C THR A 135 -1.62 -12.90 -20.84
N LYS A 136 -2.45 -11.95 -21.26
CA LYS A 136 -2.97 -11.83 -22.63
C LYS A 136 -3.01 -10.35 -23.03
N PRO A 137 -1.86 -9.71 -23.24
CA PRO A 137 -1.82 -8.30 -23.68
C PRO A 137 -2.41 -8.18 -25.07
N VAL A 138 -2.92 -6.99 -25.39
CA VAL A 138 -3.18 -6.59 -26.76
C VAL A 138 -1.84 -6.21 -27.40
N VAL A 139 -1.65 -6.55 -28.66
CA VAL A 139 -0.45 -6.21 -29.41
C VAL A 139 -0.78 -5.37 -30.62
N MET A 140 -0.23 -4.18 -30.69
CA MET A 140 -0.27 -3.27 -31.85
C MET A 140 1.15 -3.16 -32.39
N THR A 141 1.41 -3.69 -33.58
CA THR A 141 2.77 -3.87 -34.08
C THR A 141 2.87 -3.68 -35.59
N SER A 142 4.08 -3.70 -36.13
CA SER A 142 4.36 -3.66 -37.56
C SER A 142 3.79 -4.88 -38.31
N SER A 143 3.31 -4.65 -39.53
CA SER A 143 2.90 -5.72 -40.45
C SER A 143 4.09 -6.45 -41.09
N LYS A 144 5.31 -5.92 -41.00
CA LYS A 144 6.50 -6.53 -41.53
C LYS A 144 6.82 -7.86 -40.85
N ALA A 145 7.57 -8.72 -41.51
CA ALA A 145 8.01 -10.00 -40.97
C ALA A 145 8.92 -9.82 -39.76
N ALA A 146 8.97 -10.82 -38.90
CA ALA A 146 9.96 -10.88 -37.82
C ALA A 146 11.38 -10.68 -38.39
N GLY A 147 12.20 -9.89 -37.69
CA GLY A 147 13.54 -9.50 -38.14
C GLY A 147 13.56 -8.27 -39.05
N SER A 148 12.47 -7.93 -39.75
CA SER A 148 12.37 -6.80 -40.68
C SER A 148 11.58 -5.61 -40.16
N ARG A 149 11.03 -5.69 -38.97
CA ARG A 149 10.27 -4.63 -38.30
C ARG A 149 11.23 -3.52 -37.89
N ASP A 150 10.79 -2.28 -38.07
CA ASP A 150 11.60 -1.13 -37.65
C ASP A 150 10.70 0.03 -37.23
N ARG A 151 11.26 1.00 -36.52
CA ARG A 151 10.62 2.24 -36.07
C ARG A 151 9.89 2.94 -37.22
N GLY A 152 8.76 3.58 -36.95
CA GLY A 152 7.97 4.30 -37.93
C GLY A 152 7.25 3.42 -38.97
N ASP A 153 7.15 2.11 -38.75
CA ASP A 153 6.43 1.21 -39.66
C ASP A 153 4.92 1.50 -39.71
N TRP A 154 4.40 2.21 -38.72
CA TRP A 154 3.00 2.66 -38.63
C TRP A 154 2.87 3.85 -37.69
N GLY A 155 1.67 4.50 -37.62
CA GLY A 155 1.53 5.76 -36.91
C GLY A 155 1.49 5.63 -35.40
N GLY A 156 0.79 4.64 -34.84
CA GLY A 156 0.61 4.54 -33.41
C GLY A 156 -0.84 4.79 -32.96
N LEU A 157 -1.01 5.10 -31.66
CA LEU A 157 -2.30 5.38 -31.03
C LEU A 157 -2.37 6.85 -30.60
N VAL A 158 -3.38 7.56 -31.11
CA VAL A 158 -3.63 8.99 -30.82
C VAL A 158 -4.97 9.14 -30.12
N ILE A 159 -5.01 9.89 -29.02
CA ILE A 159 -6.22 10.12 -28.22
C ILE A 159 -6.41 11.61 -27.99
N CYS A 160 -7.55 12.14 -28.43
CA CYS A 160 -7.95 13.53 -28.28
C CYS A 160 -9.06 13.64 -27.24
N GLY A 161 -8.80 14.29 -26.14
CA GLY A 161 -9.75 14.51 -25.04
C GLY A 161 -10.26 15.95 -24.97
N LYS A 162 -11.09 16.20 -23.97
CA LYS A 162 -11.78 17.47 -23.70
C LYS A 162 -11.29 18.16 -22.43
N ALA A 163 -10.19 17.72 -21.82
CA ALA A 163 -9.64 18.37 -20.64
C ALA A 163 -9.01 19.73 -21.01
N VAL A 164 -8.76 20.53 -19.97
CA VAL A 164 -8.14 21.84 -20.13
C VAL A 164 -6.66 21.69 -20.49
N ASN A 165 -6.19 22.48 -21.44
CA ASN A 165 -4.79 22.74 -21.74
C ASN A 165 -4.52 24.27 -21.72
N ASN A 166 -3.29 24.70 -21.91
CA ASN A 166 -2.95 26.14 -21.90
C ASN A 166 -2.95 26.81 -23.29
N GLN A 167 -3.35 26.08 -24.34
CA GLN A 167 -3.39 26.61 -25.73
C GLN A 167 -4.82 26.93 -26.16
N GLY A 168 -5.85 26.30 -25.60
CA GLY A 168 -7.25 26.57 -25.92
C GLY A 168 -8.11 25.33 -26.13
N THR A 169 -9.28 25.52 -26.71
CA THR A 169 -10.32 24.47 -26.80
C THR A 169 -10.35 23.71 -28.11
N ASP A 170 -9.55 24.09 -29.09
CA ASP A 170 -9.55 23.50 -30.43
C ASP A 170 -8.14 23.46 -31.03
N VAL A 171 -7.23 22.86 -30.25
CA VAL A 171 -5.81 22.80 -30.60
C VAL A 171 -5.58 21.63 -31.54
N GLN A 172 -4.72 21.84 -32.54
CA GLN A 172 -4.31 20.79 -33.49
C GLN A 172 -3.10 20.04 -32.94
N LEU A 173 -3.15 18.73 -32.92
CA LEU A 173 -1.99 17.89 -32.56
C LEU A 173 -0.85 18.09 -33.58
N GLU A 174 0.37 18.03 -33.08
CA GLU A 174 1.57 17.88 -33.90
C GLU A 174 1.45 16.62 -34.78
N GLY A 175 2.14 16.60 -35.90
CA GLY A 175 1.97 15.56 -36.91
C GLY A 175 0.71 15.68 -37.76
N PHE A 176 -0.40 16.21 -37.25
CA PHE A 176 -1.65 16.39 -38.01
C PHE A 176 -1.77 17.76 -38.71
N ASN A 177 -0.89 18.68 -38.41
CA ASN A 177 -0.86 20.00 -39.05
C ASN A 177 -0.54 19.92 -40.54
N ASN A 178 -1.44 20.44 -41.42
CA ASN A 178 -1.25 20.51 -42.87
C ASN A 178 -1.10 19.18 -43.62
N VAL A 179 -1.42 18.06 -43.01
CA VAL A 179 -1.56 16.78 -43.69
C VAL A 179 -2.79 16.88 -44.59
N SER A 180 -2.59 16.88 -45.89
CA SER A 180 -3.61 17.20 -46.94
C SER A 180 -4.88 16.36 -46.86
N VAL A 181 -4.88 15.27 -46.13
CA VAL A 181 -6.01 14.36 -46.06
C VAL A 181 -6.95 14.74 -44.92
N ASN A 182 -6.53 15.49 -43.87
CA ASN A 182 -7.36 15.63 -42.68
C ASN A 182 -7.01 16.77 -41.72
N ASN A 183 -7.01 18.01 -42.14
CA ASN A 183 -6.97 19.17 -41.21
C ASN A 183 -8.10 19.20 -40.16
N ALA A 184 -9.04 18.25 -40.23
CA ALA A 184 -10.14 18.12 -39.29
C ALA A 184 -9.87 17.10 -38.19
N LEU A 185 -8.88 16.21 -38.32
CA LEU A 185 -8.54 15.18 -37.35
C LEU A 185 -7.48 15.64 -36.34
N GLY A 186 -7.42 15.01 -35.20
CA GLY A 186 -6.41 15.28 -34.18
C GLY A 186 -6.63 16.58 -33.42
N LYS A 187 -7.84 17.09 -33.35
CA LYS A 187 -8.17 18.27 -32.54
C LYS A 187 -8.48 17.91 -31.13
N PHE A 188 -7.90 18.62 -30.18
CA PHE A 188 -8.06 18.36 -28.76
C PHE A 188 -8.30 19.63 -27.96
N GLY A 189 -8.68 19.47 -26.67
CA GLY A 189 -8.94 20.55 -25.73
C GLY A 189 -10.42 20.78 -25.47
N GLY A 190 -10.67 21.39 -24.35
CA GLY A 190 -12.00 21.67 -23.85
C GLY A 190 -11.95 22.25 -22.43
N SER A 191 -12.95 21.93 -21.61
CA SER A 191 -13.09 22.43 -20.23
C SER A 191 -13.39 21.32 -19.21
N ASP A 192 -13.32 20.05 -19.62
CA ASP A 192 -13.69 18.92 -18.75
C ASP A 192 -12.45 18.12 -18.34
N ASP A 193 -11.85 18.49 -17.22
CA ASP A 193 -10.70 17.77 -16.65
C ASP A 193 -10.99 16.32 -16.25
N LYS A 194 -12.26 15.92 -16.21
CA LYS A 194 -12.70 14.54 -15.95
C LYS A 194 -13.13 13.81 -17.21
N ASP A 195 -12.85 14.37 -18.39
CA ASP A 195 -13.15 13.72 -19.67
C ASP A 195 -12.65 12.28 -19.67
N ASN A 196 -13.43 11.43 -20.32
CA ASN A 196 -13.18 9.99 -20.37
C ASN A 196 -13.14 9.52 -21.85
N SER A 197 -11.96 9.23 -22.31
CA SER A 197 -11.71 8.64 -23.64
C SER A 197 -11.66 7.10 -23.62
N GLY A 198 -11.94 6.46 -22.48
CA GLY A 198 -12.03 5.00 -22.33
C GLY A 198 -11.01 4.39 -21.38
N SER A 199 -10.59 3.16 -21.70
CA SER A 199 -9.69 2.38 -20.86
C SER A 199 -8.63 1.69 -21.72
N ILE A 200 -7.37 1.82 -21.33
CA ILE A 200 -6.22 1.23 -22.00
C ILE A 200 -5.47 0.39 -20.98
N LYS A 201 -5.58 -0.95 -21.12
CA LYS A 201 -4.95 -1.87 -20.18
C LYS A 201 -4.16 -2.95 -20.91
N TYR A 202 -2.93 -3.15 -20.46
CA TYR A 202 -2.00 -4.17 -20.91
C TYR A 202 -1.90 -4.27 -22.44
N VAL A 203 -1.33 -3.23 -23.04
CA VAL A 203 -1.10 -3.13 -24.48
C VAL A 203 0.38 -2.91 -24.79
N ARG A 204 0.85 -3.51 -25.86
CA ARG A 204 2.14 -3.23 -26.46
C ARG A 204 1.91 -2.48 -27.77
N ILE A 205 2.60 -1.33 -27.93
CA ILE A 205 2.62 -0.49 -29.12
C ILE A 205 4.05 -0.55 -29.64
N GLU A 206 4.28 -1.26 -30.71
CA GLU A 206 5.61 -1.59 -31.20
C GLU A 206 5.84 -1.01 -32.58
N PHE A 207 7.01 -0.38 -32.83
CA PHE A 207 7.45 0.17 -34.13
C PHE A 207 6.57 1.29 -34.69
N ALA A 208 5.96 2.06 -33.81
CA ALA A 208 5.16 3.22 -34.17
C ALA A 208 6.03 4.48 -34.43
N GLY A 209 5.42 5.65 -34.56
CA GLY A 209 6.13 6.91 -34.76
C GLY A 209 6.32 7.27 -36.22
N LEU A 210 5.31 7.00 -37.07
CA LEU A 210 5.40 7.33 -38.49
C LEU A 210 5.46 8.84 -38.73
N ALA A 211 6.48 9.31 -39.44
CA ALA A 211 6.54 10.67 -39.95
C ALA A 211 5.54 10.84 -41.08
N PHE A 212 4.46 11.57 -40.90
CA PHE A 212 3.48 11.84 -41.95
C PHE A 212 4.07 12.71 -43.02
N GLU A 213 4.91 13.64 -42.63
CA GLU A 213 5.78 14.51 -43.46
C GLU A 213 7.09 14.79 -42.67
N PRO A 214 8.14 15.33 -43.32
CA PRO A 214 9.36 15.69 -42.57
C PRO A 214 9.07 16.65 -41.41
N ASN A 215 9.55 16.33 -40.23
CA ASN A 215 9.30 17.02 -38.95
C ASN A 215 7.80 17.08 -38.58
N LYS A 216 7.06 16.02 -38.88
CA LYS A 216 5.64 15.85 -38.50
C LYS A 216 5.39 14.38 -38.16
N GLU A 217 6.05 13.97 -37.16
CA GLU A 217 5.95 12.66 -36.57
C GLU A 217 4.71 12.58 -35.69
N VAL A 218 4.23 11.37 -35.48
CA VAL A 218 3.28 11.05 -34.44
C VAL A 218 3.96 10.06 -33.47
N ASN A 219 3.71 10.23 -32.20
CA ASN A 219 4.33 9.42 -31.18
C ASN A 219 3.77 8.01 -31.10
N SER A 220 4.42 7.14 -30.35
CA SER A 220 3.86 5.79 -30.16
C SER A 220 2.50 5.85 -29.45
N LEU A 221 2.37 6.65 -28.40
CA LEU A 221 1.11 7.01 -27.74
C LEU A 221 1.03 8.52 -27.55
N THR A 222 0.17 9.18 -28.34
CA THR A 222 -0.08 10.62 -28.25
C THR A 222 -1.38 10.91 -27.49
N MET A 223 -1.35 11.82 -26.54
CA MET A 223 -2.47 12.16 -25.67
C MET A 223 -2.73 13.69 -25.66
N GLY A 224 -3.66 14.16 -26.45
CA GLY A 224 -4.08 15.57 -26.47
C GLY A 224 -5.23 15.83 -25.50
N SER A 225 -5.03 16.60 -24.44
CA SER A 225 -6.05 16.98 -23.44
C SER A 225 -6.90 15.83 -22.90
N VAL A 226 -6.30 14.68 -22.68
CA VAL A 226 -6.99 13.53 -22.13
C VAL A 226 -7.28 13.77 -20.64
N GLY A 227 -8.52 13.53 -20.22
CA GLY A 227 -8.98 13.81 -18.87
C GLY A 227 -8.78 12.65 -17.89
N SER A 228 -8.89 12.97 -16.60
CA SER A 228 -8.66 12.03 -15.49
C SER A 228 -9.69 10.90 -15.39
N GLY A 229 -10.78 10.94 -16.14
CA GLY A 229 -11.73 9.84 -16.27
C GLY A 229 -11.23 8.69 -17.15
N THR A 230 -10.18 8.91 -17.93
CA THR A 230 -9.54 7.89 -18.77
C THR A 230 -8.59 7.03 -17.95
N THR A 231 -8.66 5.72 -18.14
CA THR A 231 -7.75 4.77 -17.46
C THR A 231 -6.60 4.36 -18.37
N ILE A 232 -5.35 4.52 -17.92
CA ILE A 232 -4.16 4.04 -18.61
C ILE A 232 -3.28 3.24 -17.64
N GLU A 233 -3.21 1.93 -17.83
CA GLU A 233 -2.41 1.02 -17.00
C GLU A 233 -1.84 -0.13 -17.81
N GLY A 234 -0.53 -0.36 -17.71
CA GLY A 234 0.14 -1.46 -18.40
C GLY A 234 0.30 -1.17 -19.91
N VAL A 235 1.03 -0.11 -20.27
CA VAL A 235 1.33 0.23 -21.66
C VAL A 235 2.82 0.12 -21.89
N GLN A 236 3.23 -0.70 -22.85
CA GLN A 236 4.61 -0.75 -23.32
C GLN A 236 4.66 -0.18 -24.74
N THR A 237 5.51 0.83 -24.97
CA THR A 237 5.94 1.27 -26.28
C THR A 237 7.33 0.72 -26.57
N SER A 238 7.59 0.32 -27.82
CA SER A 238 8.88 -0.25 -28.18
C SER A 238 9.29 0.18 -29.59
N PHE A 239 10.53 0.64 -29.72
CA PHE A 239 11.11 1.07 -31.01
C PHE A 239 10.25 2.14 -31.72
N GLY A 240 9.85 3.17 -30.97
CA GLY A 240 9.20 4.36 -31.55
C GLY A 240 10.18 5.16 -32.39
N ASN A 241 9.70 5.81 -33.47
CA ASN A 241 10.52 6.69 -34.31
C ASN A 241 10.39 8.16 -33.90
N ASP A 242 9.70 8.42 -32.84
CA ASP A 242 9.52 9.68 -32.16
C ASP A 242 9.32 9.35 -30.69
N ASP A 243 8.63 10.19 -29.92
CA ASP A 243 8.41 9.93 -28.52
C ASP A 243 7.69 8.62 -28.24
N ALA A 244 8.00 8.06 -27.08
CA ALA A 244 7.29 6.89 -26.60
C ALA A 244 5.89 7.26 -26.10
N PHE A 245 5.83 8.28 -25.27
CA PHE A 245 4.60 8.84 -24.70
C PHE A 245 4.67 10.36 -24.73
N GLU A 246 3.68 11.01 -25.32
CA GLU A 246 3.58 12.46 -25.28
C GLU A 246 2.20 12.94 -24.83
N TRP A 247 2.21 13.92 -23.92
CA TRP A 247 1.02 14.54 -23.32
C TRP A 247 0.93 16.03 -23.66
N PHE A 248 0.00 16.38 -24.52
CA PHE A 248 -0.35 17.77 -24.84
C PHE A 248 -1.48 18.26 -23.94
N GLY A 249 -1.19 18.68 -22.72
CA GLY A 249 -2.20 19.12 -21.75
C GLY A 249 -3.03 18.00 -21.14
N GLY A 250 -4.06 18.36 -20.39
CA GLY A 250 -4.95 17.39 -19.74
C GLY A 250 -4.52 16.93 -18.37
N THR A 251 -5.22 15.89 -17.86
CA THR A 251 -5.14 15.44 -16.48
C THR A 251 -5.14 13.92 -16.34
N VAL A 252 -4.98 13.18 -17.42
CA VAL A 252 -4.96 11.72 -17.38
C VAL A 252 -3.82 11.21 -16.51
N ASN A 253 -4.11 10.13 -15.76
CA ASN A 253 -3.11 9.47 -14.93
C ASN A 253 -2.70 8.15 -15.56
N CYS A 254 -1.40 7.82 -15.49
CA CYS A 254 -0.86 6.59 -16.07
C CYS A 254 -0.14 5.77 -15.01
N LYS A 255 -0.26 4.43 -15.12
CA LYS A 255 0.47 3.49 -14.27
C LYS A 255 1.09 2.37 -15.08
N LYS A 256 2.27 1.88 -14.62
CA LYS A 256 2.96 0.72 -15.21
C LYS A 256 3.21 0.89 -16.70
N ILE A 257 3.88 1.99 -17.05
CA ILE A 257 4.24 2.29 -18.44
C ILE A 257 5.71 1.95 -18.71
N VAL A 258 5.97 1.48 -19.92
CA VAL A 258 7.33 1.09 -20.35
C VAL A 258 7.64 1.76 -21.69
N SER A 259 8.71 2.54 -21.75
CA SER A 259 9.37 2.98 -22.98
C SER A 259 10.60 2.13 -23.22
N TYR A 260 10.68 1.49 -24.36
CA TYR A 260 11.78 0.61 -24.72
C TYR A 260 12.38 0.98 -26.07
N LYS A 261 13.55 1.67 -26.04
CA LYS A 261 14.36 1.99 -27.21
C LYS A 261 13.67 2.88 -28.24
N THR A 262 12.98 3.90 -27.78
CA THR A 262 12.44 4.96 -28.66
C THR A 262 13.57 5.85 -29.18
N THR A 263 13.33 6.65 -30.20
CA THR A 263 14.37 7.51 -30.81
C THR A 263 14.43 8.89 -30.20
N ASP A 264 13.31 9.57 -30.03
CA ASP A 264 13.27 10.84 -29.33
C ASP A 264 12.99 10.66 -27.85
N ASP A 265 12.08 11.30 -27.20
CA ASP A 265 11.96 11.25 -25.76
C ASP A 265 11.12 10.06 -25.26
N ASP A 266 11.43 9.58 -24.03
CA ASP A 266 10.62 8.51 -23.45
C ASP A 266 9.29 9.05 -22.91
N PHE A 267 9.34 10.23 -22.31
CA PHE A 267 8.19 10.90 -21.70
C PHE A 267 8.25 12.39 -21.98
N ASP A 268 7.48 12.88 -22.96
CA ASP A 268 7.36 14.31 -23.24
C ASP A 268 6.03 14.88 -22.73
N THR A 269 6.09 16.03 -22.09
CA THR A 269 4.93 16.73 -21.51
C THR A 269 4.89 18.18 -21.91
N ASP A 270 3.77 18.62 -22.48
CA ASP A 270 3.57 19.98 -22.97
C ASP A 270 2.16 20.51 -22.64
N PHE A 271 1.90 21.74 -23.02
CA PHE A 271 0.61 22.44 -23.06
C PHE A 271 -0.23 22.37 -21.78
N GLY A 272 0.43 22.33 -20.62
CA GLY A 272 -0.27 22.35 -19.34
C GLY A 272 -0.74 20.96 -18.86
N TYR A 273 -0.06 19.90 -19.26
CA TYR A 273 -0.30 18.57 -18.70
C TYR A 273 0.01 18.57 -17.20
N ARG A 274 -0.92 18.03 -16.39
CA ARG A 274 -0.85 18.02 -14.92
C ARG A 274 -1.36 16.73 -14.28
N GLY A 275 -1.29 15.63 -15.01
CA GLY A 275 -1.58 14.29 -14.50
C GLY A 275 -0.44 13.71 -13.67
N THR A 276 -0.63 12.49 -13.21
CA THR A 276 0.37 11.71 -12.48
C THR A 276 0.76 10.47 -13.25
N VAL A 277 2.05 10.14 -13.24
CA VAL A 277 2.57 8.91 -13.83
C VAL A 277 3.33 8.14 -12.77
N GLN A 278 2.94 6.90 -12.51
CA GLN A 278 3.59 6.07 -11.50
C GLN A 278 3.95 4.68 -12.02
N PHE A 279 5.13 4.20 -11.60
CA PHE A 279 5.71 2.92 -12.05
C PHE A 279 6.02 2.93 -13.56
N GLY A 280 6.99 3.74 -13.95
CA GLY A 280 7.49 3.82 -15.32
C GLY A 280 8.87 3.19 -15.48
N ILE A 281 9.13 2.59 -16.61
CA ILE A 281 10.45 2.12 -17.01
C ILE A 281 10.79 2.75 -18.36
N ALA A 282 11.98 3.36 -18.45
CA ALA A 282 12.55 3.86 -19.71
C ALA A 282 13.91 3.19 -19.93
N VAL A 283 14.12 2.66 -21.13
CA VAL A 283 15.38 2.00 -21.52
C VAL A 283 15.87 2.54 -22.83
N ARG A 284 16.99 3.25 -22.79
CA ARG A 284 17.66 3.78 -23.96
C ARG A 284 18.62 2.77 -24.60
N ASP A 285 18.81 2.87 -25.92
CA ASP A 285 19.80 2.10 -26.65
C ASP A 285 20.60 3.04 -27.57
N THR A 286 21.91 2.90 -27.58
CA THR A 286 22.82 3.75 -28.35
C THR A 286 22.61 3.73 -29.87
N ASN A 287 21.88 2.77 -30.39
CA ASN A 287 21.56 2.64 -31.82
C ASN A 287 20.24 3.32 -32.20
N TYR A 288 19.43 3.78 -31.22
CA TYR A 288 18.13 4.41 -31.44
C TYR A 288 18.14 5.78 -30.79
N TYR A 289 18.29 6.82 -31.59
CA TYR A 289 18.26 8.23 -31.24
C TYR A 289 17.68 9.06 -32.39
N ASP A 290 17.25 10.29 -32.09
CA ASP A 290 16.74 11.18 -33.11
C ASP A 290 17.81 11.51 -34.14
N LEU A 291 17.48 11.26 -35.41
CA LEU A 291 18.38 11.49 -36.53
C LEU A 291 18.39 12.95 -36.97
N SER A 292 17.43 13.78 -36.50
CA SER A 292 17.40 15.22 -36.75
C SER A 292 18.47 15.97 -35.96
N TRP A 293 19.05 15.33 -34.94
CA TRP A 293 20.13 15.90 -34.15
C TRP A 293 21.30 16.36 -35.09
N ASN A 294 21.67 17.61 -34.93
CA ASN A 294 22.88 18.09 -35.54
C ASN A 294 23.74 18.92 -34.57
N ALA A 295 25.06 18.78 -34.68
CA ALA A 295 26.02 19.40 -33.79
C ALA A 295 26.00 20.95 -33.82
N THR A 296 25.44 21.55 -34.86
CA THR A 296 25.48 23.01 -35.09
C THR A 296 24.26 23.68 -34.47
N SER A 297 23.06 23.10 -34.59
CA SER A 297 21.83 23.70 -34.04
C SER A 297 21.54 23.26 -32.62
N GLY A 298 22.08 22.13 -32.18
CA GLY A 298 21.72 21.51 -30.92
C GLY A 298 20.22 21.16 -30.79
N ALA A 299 19.53 21.12 -31.95
CA ALA A 299 18.12 20.76 -32.03
C ALA A 299 17.97 19.30 -31.71
N SER A 300 16.89 18.91 -31.15
CA SER A 300 16.52 17.62 -30.68
C SER A 300 17.62 16.75 -30.03
N THR A 301 17.40 16.32 -28.88
CA THR A 301 18.23 15.37 -28.12
C THR A 301 17.32 14.34 -27.49
N SER A 302 17.74 13.11 -27.42
CA SER A 302 16.94 11.96 -26.96
C SER A 302 17.04 11.84 -25.45
N GLU A 303 16.13 12.44 -24.73
CA GLU A 303 16.05 12.41 -23.27
C GLU A 303 15.10 11.30 -22.76
N THR A 304 15.15 11.00 -21.49
CA THR A 304 14.04 10.25 -20.86
C THR A 304 12.86 11.18 -20.59
N PHE A 305 13.11 12.42 -20.21
CA PHE A 305 12.07 13.41 -20.01
C PHE A 305 12.39 14.69 -20.80
N GLU A 306 11.49 15.10 -21.66
CA GLU A 306 11.38 16.49 -22.09
C GLU A 306 10.12 17.10 -21.44
N SER A 307 10.15 18.39 -21.10
CA SER A 307 8.98 19.03 -20.53
C SER A 307 8.96 20.52 -20.83
N ASP A 308 7.90 20.95 -21.49
CA ASP A 308 7.63 22.34 -21.85
C ASP A 308 6.33 22.84 -21.23
N ASN A 309 6.22 24.15 -20.98
CA ASN A 309 4.91 24.75 -20.71
C ASN A 309 4.16 25.07 -22.01
N ASP A 310 4.88 25.67 -22.95
CA ASP A 310 4.48 25.91 -24.32
C ASP A 310 5.70 26.31 -25.16
N ALA A 311 5.58 26.30 -26.48
CA ALA A 311 6.66 26.61 -27.38
C ALA A 311 7.35 27.98 -27.13
N ALA A 312 6.65 28.94 -26.53
CA ALA A 312 7.18 30.26 -26.22
C ALA A 312 7.78 30.38 -24.80
N GLY A 313 7.62 29.37 -23.96
CA GLY A 313 8.01 29.45 -22.54
C GLY A 313 7.20 30.49 -21.75
N SER A 314 5.97 30.68 -22.15
CA SER A 314 5.13 31.75 -21.60
C SER A 314 4.57 31.42 -20.20
N GLY A 315 3.90 32.39 -19.58
CA GLY A 315 3.16 32.22 -18.34
C GLY A 315 1.72 31.70 -18.51
N LYS A 316 1.37 31.11 -19.65
CA LYS A 316 0.05 30.54 -19.87
C LYS A 316 -0.26 29.45 -18.85
N THR A 317 -1.52 29.41 -18.43
CA THR A 317 -2.03 28.45 -17.45
C THR A 317 -3.15 27.60 -18.06
N PRO A 318 -3.31 26.34 -17.55
CA PRO A 318 -2.55 25.72 -16.48
C PRO A 318 -1.08 25.49 -16.90
N TYR A 319 -0.17 25.57 -15.93
CA TYR A 319 1.21 25.19 -16.20
C TYR A 319 1.34 23.69 -16.43
N THR A 320 2.26 23.27 -17.26
CA THR A 320 2.74 21.88 -17.28
C THR A 320 3.36 21.58 -15.94
N ALA A 321 2.72 20.70 -15.17
CA ALA A 321 3.06 20.41 -13.79
C ALA A 321 2.79 18.93 -13.45
N ALA A 322 3.14 18.05 -14.36
CA ALA A 322 3.01 16.61 -14.17
C ALA A 322 3.89 16.11 -13.03
N ILE A 323 3.46 15.03 -12.38
CA ILE A 323 4.23 14.35 -11.34
C ILE A 323 4.54 12.95 -11.79
N PHE A 324 5.82 12.65 -11.95
CA PHE A 324 6.32 11.30 -12.19
C PHE A 324 6.88 10.73 -10.90
N SER A 325 6.44 9.54 -10.52
CA SER A 325 6.86 8.86 -9.31
C SER A 325 7.24 7.41 -9.59
N ASN A 326 8.30 6.95 -8.95
CA ASN A 326 8.74 5.56 -9.12
C ASN A 326 9.05 5.19 -10.58
N ILE A 327 9.91 5.98 -11.21
CA ILE A 327 10.39 5.74 -12.57
C ILE A 327 11.80 5.14 -12.50
N THR A 328 12.08 4.17 -13.34
CA THR A 328 13.43 3.62 -13.54
C THR A 328 13.92 4.01 -14.95
N CYS A 329 14.93 4.87 -15.00
CA CYS A 329 15.51 5.40 -16.23
C CYS A 329 16.88 4.77 -16.45
N VAL A 330 16.97 3.89 -17.45
CA VAL A 330 18.21 3.24 -17.88
C VAL A 330 18.72 3.96 -19.12
N GLY A 331 19.74 4.78 -18.94
CA GLY A 331 20.35 5.60 -20.00
C GLY A 331 21.16 4.77 -21.00
N PRO A 332 21.74 5.47 -22.00
CA PRO A 332 22.38 4.84 -23.15
C PRO A 332 23.75 4.19 -22.80
N VAL A 333 24.38 4.60 -21.70
CA VAL A 333 25.67 4.03 -21.31
C VAL A 333 25.49 2.58 -20.87
N GLN A 334 26.19 1.68 -21.52
CA GLN A 334 26.12 0.26 -21.16
C GLN A 334 26.82 -0.01 -19.83
N LEU A 335 26.40 -1.10 -19.18
CA LEU A 335 27.02 -1.59 -17.95
C LEU A 335 28.54 -1.79 -18.17
N ASP A 336 29.33 -1.48 -17.15
CA ASP A 336 30.81 -1.50 -17.18
C ASP A 336 31.47 -0.52 -18.17
N LYS A 337 30.68 0.37 -18.78
CA LYS A 337 31.13 1.47 -19.64
C LYS A 337 30.95 2.82 -18.96
N THR A 338 31.52 3.84 -19.55
CA THR A 338 31.37 5.23 -19.14
C THR A 338 30.79 6.04 -20.30
N TYR A 339 30.31 7.24 -20.03
CA TYR A 339 29.85 8.15 -21.09
C TYR A 339 30.95 8.43 -22.14
N ASN A 340 32.24 8.36 -21.77
CA ASN A 340 33.36 8.54 -22.70
C ASN A 340 33.51 7.42 -23.73
N ASP A 341 32.91 6.26 -23.50
CA ASP A 341 32.93 5.16 -24.45
C ASP A 341 31.92 5.33 -25.61
N LEU A 342 31.00 6.29 -25.50
CA LEU A 342 30.07 6.65 -26.57
C LEU A 342 30.79 7.36 -27.71
N THR A 343 30.30 7.21 -28.95
CA THR A 343 30.75 7.98 -30.12
C THR A 343 30.41 9.46 -29.97
N SER A 344 31.02 10.33 -30.80
CA SER A 344 30.71 11.77 -30.80
C SER A 344 29.24 12.05 -31.10
N THR A 345 28.64 11.31 -32.03
CA THR A 345 27.22 11.43 -32.38
C THR A 345 26.33 11.04 -31.23
N GLN A 346 26.61 9.89 -30.62
CA GLN A 346 25.85 9.41 -29.43
C GLN A 346 25.96 10.37 -28.24
N LYS A 347 27.15 10.96 -28.02
CA LYS A 347 27.35 12.00 -26.99
C LYS A 347 26.53 13.26 -27.29
N GLY A 348 26.35 13.61 -28.56
CA GLY A 348 25.50 14.70 -28.95
C GLY A 348 24.02 14.43 -28.76
N ALA A 349 23.56 13.23 -29.15
CA ALA A 349 22.17 12.82 -29.04
C ALA A 349 21.73 12.56 -27.58
N PHE A 350 22.55 11.91 -26.78
CA PHE A 350 22.20 11.52 -25.41
C PHE A 350 22.93 12.38 -24.38
N ARG A 351 22.37 13.49 -23.98
CA ARG A 351 23.06 14.44 -23.08
C ARG A 351 22.63 14.32 -21.63
N ARG A 352 21.36 14.07 -21.36
CA ARG A 352 20.77 14.16 -20.03
C ARG A 352 19.60 13.18 -19.84
N GLY A 353 19.25 12.93 -18.59
CA GLY A 353 18.08 12.12 -18.24
C GLY A 353 16.78 12.93 -18.32
N ALA A 354 16.84 14.23 -18.00
CA ALA A 354 15.67 15.10 -18.05
C ALA A 354 16.03 16.51 -18.54
N ARG A 355 15.23 17.05 -19.42
CA ARG A 355 15.29 18.43 -19.90
C ARG A 355 13.99 19.15 -19.56
N ILE A 356 14.04 20.04 -18.60
CA ILE A 356 12.91 20.83 -18.14
C ILE A 356 13.10 22.26 -18.66
N ARG A 357 12.24 22.71 -19.54
CA ARG A 357 12.40 23.97 -20.23
C ARG A 357 11.11 24.77 -20.29
N ARG A 358 11.23 25.99 -20.83
CA ARG A 358 10.09 26.83 -21.23
C ARG A 358 9.02 26.98 -20.14
N ASN A 359 9.46 27.24 -18.90
CA ASN A 359 8.58 27.46 -17.74
C ASN A 359 7.77 26.24 -17.26
N SER A 360 8.15 25.02 -17.64
CA SER A 360 7.56 23.80 -17.11
C SER A 360 7.83 23.64 -15.62
N ARG A 361 6.89 23.02 -14.93
CA ARG A 361 6.91 22.69 -13.50
C ARG A 361 6.85 21.19 -13.25
N LEU A 362 7.32 20.39 -14.20
CA LEU A 362 7.42 18.94 -14.05
C LEU A 362 8.14 18.57 -12.76
N SER A 363 7.65 17.56 -12.07
CA SER A 363 8.24 17.01 -10.85
C SER A 363 8.54 15.53 -11.00
N ILE A 364 9.73 15.10 -10.54
CA ILE A 364 10.16 13.70 -10.56
C ILE A 364 10.59 13.30 -9.16
N VAL A 365 9.95 12.25 -8.63
CA VAL A 365 10.18 11.78 -7.26
C VAL A 365 10.34 10.27 -7.20
N ASN A 366 11.04 9.75 -6.21
CA ASN A 366 11.22 8.32 -5.95
C ASN A 366 11.77 7.53 -7.16
N SER A 367 12.60 8.11 -7.99
CA SER A 367 12.99 7.55 -9.27
C SER A 367 14.49 7.22 -9.34
N ILE A 368 14.86 6.31 -10.23
CA ILE A 368 16.24 5.90 -10.48
C ILE A 368 16.66 6.45 -11.82
N PHE A 369 17.78 7.16 -11.86
CA PHE A 369 18.45 7.57 -13.08
C PHE A 369 19.85 6.97 -13.14
N MET A 370 20.14 6.23 -14.18
CA MET A 370 21.45 5.61 -14.35
C MET A 370 21.92 5.65 -15.81
N GLY A 371 23.20 5.87 -16.01
CA GLY A 371 23.81 5.78 -17.34
C GLY A 371 23.63 6.98 -18.25
N TYR A 372 23.40 8.19 -17.72
CA TYR A 372 23.35 9.44 -18.46
C TYR A 372 24.62 10.27 -18.25
N ARG A 373 24.89 11.23 -19.14
CA ARG A 373 25.94 12.24 -18.91
C ARG A 373 25.55 13.13 -17.73
N ASN A 374 24.35 13.68 -17.78
CA ASN A 374 23.77 14.52 -16.74
C ASN A 374 22.44 13.97 -16.27
N PHE A 375 22.08 14.23 -15.02
CA PHE A 375 20.75 13.88 -14.53
C PHE A 375 19.69 14.79 -15.14
N ILE A 376 19.90 16.11 -15.05
CA ILE A 376 18.88 17.08 -15.43
C ILE A 376 19.48 18.36 -16.04
N MET A 377 18.69 18.99 -16.90
CA MET A 377 18.89 20.37 -17.36
C MET A 377 17.63 21.18 -17.07
N PHE A 378 17.82 22.38 -16.54
CA PHE A 378 16.81 23.43 -16.54
C PHE A 378 17.16 24.44 -17.62
N ASP A 379 16.28 24.63 -18.59
CA ASP A 379 16.47 25.48 -19.75
C ASP A 379 15.56 26.71 -19.64
N GLY A 380 16.19 27.88 -19.55
CA GLY A 380 15.53 29.17 -19.49
C GLY A 380 15.29 29.71 -18.07
N ASP A 381 15.29 31.03 -17.94
CA ASP A 381 15.17 31.75 -16.68
C ASP A 381 13.88 31.49 -15.91
N SER A 382 12.75 31.43 -16.61
CA SER A 382 11.45 31.20 -15.98
C SER A 382 11.34 29.79 -15.38
N THR A 383 11.91 28.79 -16.03
CA THR A 383 11.99 27.40 -15.50
C THR A 383 12.85 27.34 -14.25
N ILE A 384 14.01 28.01 -14.27
CA ILE A 384 14.93 28.08 -13.13
C ILE A 384 14.27 28.76 -11.92
N ILE A 385 13.54 29.86 -12.18
CA ILE A 385 12.80 30.57 -11.13
C ILE A 385 11.67 29.67 -10.56
N ALA A 386 10.93 28.95 -11.41
CA ALA A 386 9.90 28.02 -11.01
C ALA A 386 10.46 26.88 -10.13
N ALA A 387 11.67 26.41 -10.45
CA ALA A 387 12.38 25.42 -9.62
C ALA A 387 12.93 25.96 -8.31
N GLY A 388 12.90 27.29 -8.09
CA GLY A 388 13.42 27.92 -6.88
C GLY A 388 14.95 27.96 -6.78
N VAL A 389 15.67 27.64 -7.85
CA VAL A 389 17.14 27.51 -7.84
C VAL A 389 17.83 28.86 -7.60
N LYS A 390 17.36 29.95 -8.20
CA LYS A 390 17.94 31.29 -8.02
C LYS A 390 17.85 31.80 -6.59
N ALA A 391 16.81 31.43 -5.88
CA ALA A 391 16.61 31.81 -4.47
C ALA A 391 17.32 30.90 -3.49
N ASN A 392 17.98 29.84 -3.95
CA ASN A 392 18.53 28.75 -3.12
C ASN A 392 17.50 28.18 -2.12
N THR A 393 16.23 28.27 -2.49
CA THR A 393 15.08 27.84 -1.69
C THR A 393 14.37 26.71 -2.40
N ILE A 394 13.80 25.80 -1.62
CA ILE A 394 12.89 24.78 -2.14
C ILE A 394 11.57 25.48 -2.45
N SER A 395 11.20 25.58 -3.72
CA SER A 395 9.92 26.18 -4.09
C SER A 395 8.78 25.18 -3.85
N GLU A 396 7.87 25.52 -2.95
CA GLU A 396 6.62 24.76 -2.77
C GLU A 396 5.66 24.88 -3.96
N LYS A 397 5.94 25.77 -4.90
CA LYS A 397 5.10 26.08 -6.06
C LYS A 397 5.73 25.72 -7.41
N GLY A 398 6.95 25.18 -7.39
CA GLY A 398 7.74 24.86 -8.57
C GLY A 398 7.98 23.37 -8.74
N ASN A 399 9.06 23.07 -9.42
CA ASN A 399 9.50 21.70 -9.66
C ASN A 399 9.94 21.01 -8.36
N LEU A 400 9.59 19.73 -8.21
CA LEU A 400 10.04 18.88 -7.12
C LEU A 400 10.91 17.75 -7.68
N PHE A 401 12.16 17.68 -7.24
CA PHE A 401 13.08 16.59 -7.57
C PHE A 401 13.57 15.99 -6.26
N ARG A 402 12.91 14.96 -5.80
CA ARG A 402 13.11 14.43 -4.47
C ARG A 402 13.21 12.93 -4.43
N ASN A 403 14.08 12.46 -3.54
CA ASN A 403 14.26 11.05 -3.25
C ASN A 403 14.56 10.24 -4.51
N ASN A 404 15.36 10.83 -5.43
CA ASN A 404 15.81 10.15 -6.61
C ASN A 404 17.19 9.54 -6.37
N TYR A 405 17.44 8.36 -6.92
CA TYR A 405 18.75 7.74 -6.95
C TYR A 405 19.40 8.03 -8.30
N ILE A 406 20.55 8.71 -8.27
CA ILE A 406 21.24 9.19 -9.47
C ILE A 406 22.60 8.52 -9.53
N ALA A 407 22.78 7.63 -10.49
CA ALA A 407 23.97 6.81 -10.60
C ALA A 407 24.65 6.92 -11.95
N ASN A 408 25.96 6.79 -11.94
CA ASN A 408 26.81 6.82 -13.14
C ASN A 408 26.49 7.98 -14.10
N THR A 409 26.33 9.15 -13.54
CA THR A 409 26.23 10.39 -14.29
C THR A 409 27.61 11.07 -14.33
N GLY A 410 27.96 11.56 -15.49
CA GLY A 410 29.13 12.36 -15.66
C GLY A 410 30.23 11.73 -16.52
N ALA A 411 30.59 12.46 -17.57
CA ALA A 411 31.93 12.34 -18.16
C ALA A 411 32.90 12.93 -17.13
N ALA A 412 34.11 12.39 -17.04
CA ALA A 412 35.21 13.14 -16.44
C ALA A 412 35.20 14.53 -17.09
N ALA A 413 35.14 15.57 -16.29
CA ALA A 413 35.16 16.94 -16.80
C ALA A 413 36.33 17.11 -17.72
N ALA A 414 36.12 17.51 -18.97
CA ALA A 414 37.19 18.04 -19.78
C ALA A 414 37.79 19.20 -19.00
N ALA A 415 39.13 19.31 -18.98
CA ALA A 415 39.80 20.37 -18.24
C ALA A 415 39.19 21.74 -18.60
N GLY A 416 38.59 22.43 -17.61
CA GLY A 416 37.93 23.69 -17.80
C GLY A 416 36.41 23.74 -17.84
N THR A 417 35.69 22.56 -17.73
CA THR A 417 34.24 22.53 -17.65
C THR A 417 33.76 22.05 -16.29
N THR A 418 32.79 22.77 -15.71
CA THR A 418 32.19 22.49 -14.39
C THR A 418 31.09 21.43 -14.47
N ASN A 419 31.21 20.48 -15.39
CA ASN A 419 30.18 19.44 -15.52
C ASN A 419 30.30 18.44 -14.37
N THR A 420 29.38 18.56 -13.43
CA THR A 420 29.37 17.73 -12.21
C THR A 420 28.66 16.39 -12.40
N GLY A 421 28.03 16.15 -13.57
CA GLY A 421 27.21 14.98 -13.86
C GLY A 421 25.80 15.04 -13.26
N LEU A 422 25.47 16.06 -12.47
CA LEU A 422 24.12 16.24 -11.96
C LEU A 422 23.29 17.18 -12.84
N ALA A 423 23.76 18.39 -12.98
CA ALA A 423 23.08 19.37 -13.82
C ALA A 423 23.89 19.72 -15.05
N GLU A 424 23.24 19.75 -16.20
CA GLU A 424 23.77 20.39 -17.39
C GLU A 424 23.41 21.89 -17.31
N VAL A 425 24.42 22.72 -17.47
CA VAL A 425 24.25 24.16 -17.40
C VAL A 425 24.20 24.72 -18.81
N ASP A 426 23.14 25.43 -19.12
CA ASP A 426 23.10 26.24 -20.35
C ASP A 426 24.09 27.41 -20.22
N SER A 427 24.91 27.63 -21.26
CA SER A 427 25.91 28.66 -21.28
C SER A 427 25.36 30.10 -21.19
N LYS A 428 24.05 30.27 -21.33
CA LYS A 428 23.39 31.59 -21.30
C LYS A 428 22.79 31.93 -19.93
N ASN A 429 22.45 30.95 -19.10
CA ASN A 429 21.69 31.15 -17.86
C ASN A 429 22.12 30.20 -16.75
N THR A 430 23.41 30.09 -16.50
CA THR A 430 23.95 29.21 -15.45
C THR A 430 23.51 29.67 -14.06
N PRO A 431 22.59 28.98 -13.39
CA PRO A 431 22.40 29.23 -11.97
C PRO A 431 23.57 28.60 -11.23
N SER A 432 24.41 29.44 -10.66
CA SER A 432 25.33 28.98 -9.62
C SER A 432 24.51 28.32 -8.53
N GLY A 433 24.64 27.03 -8.34
CA GLY A 433 23.97 26.33 -7.23
C GLY A 433 22.97 25.24 -7.60
N LEU A 434 22.73 24.94 -8.88
CA LEU A 434 21.80 23.87 -9.28
C LEU A 434 22.22 22.50 -8.69
N ASP A 435 23.49 22.18 -8.73
CA ASP A 435 24.04 20.98 -8.12
C ASP A 435 23.85 20.95 -6.60
N ALA A 436 24.09 22.12 -5.96
CA ALA A 436 23.87 22.26 -4.54
C ALA A 436 22.39 22.11 -4.18
N TRP A 437 21.50 22.68 -5.00
CA TRP A 437 20.06 22.54 -4.81
C TRP A 437 19.58 21.09 -4.95
N ILE A 438 20.04 20.35 -5.95
CA ILE A 438 19.72 18.92 -6.10
C ILE A 438 20.15 18.13 -4.87
N LYS A 439 21.30 18.50 -4.27
CA LYS A 439 21.87 17.83 -3.10
C LYS A 439 21.36 18.33 -1.75
N LEU A 440 20.46 19.31 -1.72
CA LEU A 440 19.89 19.77 -0.46
C LEU A 440 19.28 18.60 0.32
N SER A 441 19.55 18.54 1.61
CA SER A 441 19.05 17.47 2.49
C SER A 441 17.52 17.34 2.44
N GLY A 442 16.80 18.46 2.29
CA GLY A 442 15.35 18.46 2.11
C GLY A 442 14.86 17.83 0.79
N ASN A 443 15.72 17.67 -0.22
CA ASN A 443 15.40 16.97 -1.46
C ASN A 443 15.67 15.46 -1.37
N ALA A 444 16.48 15.02 -0.41
CA ALA A 444 16.82 13.62 -0.16
C ALA A 444 17.30 12.84 -1.42
N ASN A 445 17.83 13.52 -2.43
CA ASN A 445 18.38 12.87 -3.62
C ASN A 445 19.71 12.20 -3.28
N MET A 446 19.88 10.98 -3.72
CA MET A 446 21.08 10.18 -3.51
C MET A 446 21.91 10.18 -4.79
N VAL A 447 23.16 10.54 -4.69
CA VAL A 447 24.08 10.64 -5.83
C VAL A 447 25.23 9.68 -5.65
N ASP A 448 25.23 8.61 -6.45
CA ASP A 448 26.33 7.65 -6.53
C ASP A 448 27.03 7.80 -7.88
N LYS A 449 28.27 8.32 -7.85
CA LYS A 449 29.11 8.52 -9.04
C LYS A 449 29.94 7.29 -9.39
N ALA A 450 29.88 6.22 -8.60
CA ALA A 450 30.62 5.01 -8.89
C ALA A 450 30.22 4.42 -10.24
N LYS A 451 31.15 3.77 -10.92
CA LYS A 451 30.82 2.97 -12.09
C LYS A 451 29.72 2.00 -11.73
N TYR A 452 28.68 1.97 -12.55
CA TYR A 452 27.68 0.96 -12.36
C TYR A 452 28.03 -0.29 -13.17
N SER A 453 28.11 -1.40 -12.45
CA SER A 453 28.26 -2.73 -13.02
C SER A 453 26.97 -3.52 -12.84
N LYS A 454 26.84 -4.59 -13.60
CA LYS A 454 25.73 -5.54 -13.40
C LYS A 454 25.61 -5.93 -11.92
N GLY A 455 24.41 -5.85 -11.38
CA GLY A 455 24.13 -6.25 -10.00
C GLY A 455 24.59 -5.26 -8.92
N LEU A 456 24.92 -4.00 -9.25
CA LEU A 456 25.20 -2.97 -8.24
C LEU A 456 24.00 -2.10 -7.90
N ILE A 457 23.17 -1.79 -8.89
CA ILE A 457 21.99 -0.92 -8.73
C ILE A 457 20.73 -1.71 -9.03
N LEU A 458 20.64 -2.22 -10.24
CA LEU A 458 19.58 -3.10 -10.73
C LEU A 458 20.17 -4.48 -11.06
N VAL A 459 19.32 -5.49 -11.00
CA VAL A 459 19.76 -6.90 -11.16
C VAL A 459 20.39 -7.15 -12.53
N ASP A 460 19.67 -6.84 -13.63
CA ASP A 460 20.17 -7.02 -15.00
C ASP A 460 19.40 -6.16 -16.02
N PRO A 461 19.46 -4.82 -15.93
CA PRO A 461 18.56 -3.94 -16.68
C PRO A 461 18.82 -3.89 -18.18
N GLN A 462 19.98 -4.35 -18.65
CA GLN A 462 20.39 -4.30 -20.06
C GLN A 462 20.41 -5.69 -20.73
N ASN A 463 19.85 -6.71 -20.12
CA ASN A 463 19.64 -7.99 -20.77
C ASN A 463 18.67 -7.82 -21.94
N SER A 464 19.10 -8.20 -23.13
CA SER A 464 18.36 -7.93 -24.38
C SER A 464 17.10 -8.79 -24.56
N THR A 465 16.94 -9.85 -23.79
CA THR A 465 15.80 -10.79 -23.92
C THR A 465 14.96 -10.91 -22.68
N SER A 466 15.54 -10.63 -21.52
CA SER A 466 14.84 -10.73 -20.22
C SER A 466 15.49 -9.77 -19.22
N PRO A 467 15.33 -8.46 -19.41
CA PRO A 467 15.89 -7.48 -18.49
C PRO A 467 15.21 -7.57 -17.12
N ASP A 468 16.00 -7.30 -16.09
CA ASP A 468 15.54 -7.29 -14.71
C ASP A 468 15.85 -5.93 -14.09
N PHE A 469 14.81 -5.11 -13.94
CA PHE A 469 14.91 -3.73 -13.43
C PHE A 469 14.70 -3.65 -11.91
N ARG A 470 14.65 -4.77 -11.23
CA ARG A 470 14.50 -4.77 -9.77
C ARG A 470 15.76 -4.24 -9.11
N PRO A 471 15.63 -3.42 -8.06
CA PRO A 471 16.78 -3.03 -7.24
C PRO A 471 17.47 -4.26 -6.64
N VAL A 472 18.81 -4.24 -6.62
CA VAL A 472 19.58 -5.31 -5.95
C VAL A 472 19.37 -5.25 -4.44
N SER A 473 19.25 -6.40 -3.81
CA SER A 473 18.97 -6.50 -2.36
C SER A 473 20.10 -5.94 -1.48
N SER A 474 21.32 -5.90 -1.99
CA SER A 474 22.49 -5.35 -1.29
C SER A 474 22.55 -3.82 -1.30
N ASN A 475 21.85 -3.15 -2.22
CA ASN A 475 21.83 -1.69 -2.28
C ASN A 475 20.74 -1.13 -1.37
N LYS A 476 21.13 -0.75 -0.17
CA LYS A 476 20.23 -0.25 0.87
C LYS A 476 19.62 1.11 0.54
N ASP A 477 20.28 1.90 -0.31
CA ASP A 477 19.83 3.23 -0.71
C ASP A 477 18.60 3.19 -1.65
N LEU A 478 18.32 2.05 -2.23
CA LEU A 478 17.14 1.84 -3.10
C LEU A 478 15.94 1.26 -2.35
N ILE A 479 16.11 1.01 -1.06
CA ILE A 479 15.06 0.45 -0.22
C ILE A 479 14.50 1.53 0.67
N GLY A 480 13.25 1.80 0.49
CA GLY A 480 12.54 2.71 1.35
C GLY A 480 12.70 4.19 0.93
N SER A 481 11.66 4.92 1.03
CA SER A 481 11.67 6.37 0.89
C SER A 481 10.92 6.99 2.05
N SER A 482 11.46 8.12 2.58
CA SER A 482 10.66 8.78 3.52
C SER A 482 10.87 10.15 3.82
N ASP A 483 10.67 10.95 4.38
CA ASP A 483 10.68 12.36 4.73
C ASP A 483 10.13 13.24 3.63
N TYR A 484 9.03 12.77 3.05
CA TYR A 484 8.11 13.73 2.54
C TYR A 484 7.41 14.35 3.75
N SER A 485 7.81 15.55 4.15
CA SER A 485 7.00 16.29 5.09
C SER A 485 5.56 16.29 4.53
N ALA A 486 4.59 15.89 5.31
CA ALA A 486 3.18 15.82 4.93
C ALA A 486 2.69 17.11 4.24
N THR A 487 3.34 18.24 4.50
CA THR A 487 3.09 19.56 3.96
C THR A 487 3.50 19.73 2.49
N LEU A 488 4.55 19.04 2.02
CA LEU A 488 5.07 19.21 0.65
C LEU A 488 4.40 18.28 -0.36
N LEU A 489 3.77 17.22 0.10
CA LEU A 489 3.02 16.27 -0.73
C LEU A 489 1.52 16.27 -0.44
N ALA A 490 1.01 17.10 0.44
CA ALA A 490 -0.42 17.25 0.67
C ALA A 490 -1.20 17.52 -0.62
N ASN A 491 -0.54 18.12 -1.61
CA ASN A 491 -1.10 18.36 -2.95
C ASN A 491 -0.77 17.27 -3.98
N ALA A 492 0.16 16.35 -3.68
CA ALA A 492 0.63 15.33 -4.62
C ALA A 492 0.27 13.89 -4.21
N GLY A 493 -0.23 13.68 -2.99
CA GLY A 493 -0.75 12.37 -2.55
C GLY A 493 0.30 11.25 -2.40
N THR A 494 1.59 11.57 -2.45
CA THR A 494 2.65 10.56 -2.25
C THR A 494 2.94 10.36 -0.78
N PHE A 495 2.62 9.19 -0.27
CA PHE A 495 3.03 8.77 1.06
C PHE A 495 3.84 7.50 0.94
N VAL A 496 4.89 7.40 1.72
CA VAL A 496 5.57 6.15 1.95
C VAL A 496 4.78 5.38 3.00
N VAL A 497 4.39 4.18 2.67
CA VAL A 497 3.87 3.23 3.65
C VAL A 497 5.04 2.36 4.06
N CYS A 498 5.25 2.24 5.37
CA CYS A 498 6.12 1.18 5.88
C CYS A 498 5.61 -0.16 5.36
N GLU A 499 6.50 -1.07 5.03
CA GLU A 499 6.08 -2.46 4.81
C GLU A 499 5.55 -3.02 6.14
N ASP A 500 4.58 -3.90 6.05
CA ASP A 500 4.08 -4.60 7.22
C ASP A 500 5.15 -5.52 7.84
N PHE A 501 5.11 -5.69 9.13
CA PHE A 501 5.91 -6.72 9.78
C PHE A 501 5.65 -8.08 9.13
N LYS A 502 6.68 -8.75 8.64
CA LYS A 502 6.56 -10.14 8.18
C LYS A 502 6.14 -11.06 9.32
N THR A 503 6.65 -10.77 10.51
CA THR A 503 6.28 -11.49 11.72
C THR A 503 6.10 -10.48 12.83
N ASN A 504 4.90 -10.48 13.43
CA ASN A 504 4.60 -9.75 14.64
C ASN A 504 4.93 -10.62 15.86
N PRO A 505 5.22 -10.03 17.03
CA PRO A 505 5.47 -10.81 18.23
C PRO A 505 4.20 -11.55 18.66
N SER A 506 4.36 -12.77 19.10
CA SER A 506 3.27 -13.63 19.55
C SER A 506 3.17 -13.66 21.05
N ALA A 507 1.95 -13.80 21.59
CA ALA A 507 1.73 -14.00 23.01
C ALA A 507 2.45 -15.26 23.52
N ILE A 508 3.11 -15.13 24.68
CA ILE A 508 3.93 -16.19 25.25
C ILE A 508 3.42 -16.54 26.65
N THR A 509 3.38 -17.83 26.94
CA THR A 509 3.11 -18.36 28.29
C THR A 509 4.31 -19.13 28.75
N VAL A 510 4.91 -18.72 29.88
CA VAL A 510 6.07 -19.36 30.47
C VAL A 510 5.86 -19.61 31.98
N LYS A 511 6.61 -20.58 32.54
CA LYS A 511 6.68 -20.75 33.98
C LYS A 511 7.63 -19.72 34.60
N SER A 512 7.30 -19.23 35.76
CA SER A 512 8.18 -18.34 36.51
C SER A 512 9.57 -18.93 36.70
N GLY A 513 10.61 -18.12 36.54
CA GLY A 513 12.00 -18.51 36.50
C GLY A 513 12.53 -18.90 35.11
N SER A 514 11.68 -19.02 34.10
CA SER A 514 12.07 -19.25 32.73
C SER A 514 12.25 -17.91 31.98
N ASP A 515 12.96 -17.93 30.86
CA ASP A 515 13.08 -16.79 29.95
C ASP A 515 11.89 -16.77 28.97
N ALA A 516 11.45 -15.58 28.57
CA ALA A 516 10.44 -15.36 27.54
C ALA A 516 11.05 -14.54 26.39
N THR A 517 10.93 -15.04 25.16
CA THR A 517 11.56 -14.42 23.99
C THR A 517 10.50 -13.99 22.98
N PHE A 518 10.48 -12.71 22.63
CA PHE A 518 9.64 -12.11 21.60
C PHE A 518 10.48 -11.80 20.38
N THR A 519 10.01 -12.17 19.21
CA THR A 519 10.72 -11.97 17.95
C THR A 519 9.81 -11.27 16.96
N VAL A 520 10.37 -10.34 16.20
CA VAL A 520 9.75 -9.70 15.04
C VAL A 520 10.60 -9.94 13.81
N SER A 521 10.02 -9.89 12.65
CA SER A 521 10.74 -9.83 11.38
C SER A 521 10.19 -8.69 10.56
N TYR A 522 11.08 -7.81 10.14
CA TYR A 522 10.77 -6.66 9.29
C TYR A 522 11.56 -6.77 7.98
N PRO A 523 10.98 -6.45 6.81
CA PRO A 523 11.60 -6.73 5.52
C PRO A 523 12.78 -5.83 5.18
N ASP A 524 12.90 -4.67 5.81
CA ASP A 524 13.95 -3.69 5.53
C ASP A 524 15.27 -4.06 6.22
N LEU A 525 16.36 -4.09 5.45
CA LEU A 525 17.69 -4.46 5.93
C LEU A 525 18.34 -3.38 6.81
N ASP A 526 17.85 -2.13 6.72
CA ASP A 526 18.32 -0.99 7.53
C ASP A 526 17.44 -0.75 8.77
N ALA A 527 16.50 -1.66 9.05
CA ALA A 527 15.63 -1.52 10.19
C ALA A 527 16.41 -1.50 11.51
N THR A 528 16.18 -0.49 12.30
CA THR A 528 16.59 -0.43 13.71
C THR A 528 15.37 -0.68 14.58
N TYR A 529 15.58 -1.40 15.68
CA TYR A 529 14.52 -1.88 16.53
C TYR A 529 14.55 -1.17 17.88
N ALA A 530 13.39 -0.96 18.46
CA ALA A 530 13.26 -0.47 19.83
C ALA A 530 12.03 -1.11 20.48
N TRP A 531 12.27 -2.00 21.40
CA TRP A 531 11.18 -2.65 22.11
C TRP A 531 10.55 -1.74 23.16
N GLN A 532 9.25 -1.88 23.31
CA GLN A 532 8.45 -1.19 24.30
C GLN A 532 7.67 -2.19 25.14
N MET A 533 7.49 -1.84 26.43
CA MET A 533 6.70 -2.61 27.37
C MET A 533 5.60 -1.74 27.97
N SER A 534 4.46 -2.35 28.23
CA SER A 534 3.34 -1.75 28.99
C SER A 534 2.81 -2.69 30.04
N LYS A 535 2.44 -2.10 31.16
CA LYS A 535 1.69 -2.76 32.25
C LYS A 535 0.34 -2.07 32.50
N GLY A 536 -0.13 -1.30 31.59
CA GLY A 536 -1.35 -0.48 31.68
C GLY A 536 -1.68 0.23 30.38
N ALA A 537 -2.03 1.51 30.43
CA ALA A 537 -2.52 2.27 29.28
C ALA A 537 -1.42 2.80 28.35
N SER A 538 -0.16 2.88 28.80
CA SER A 538 0.94 3.48 28.01
C SER A 538 2.13 2.54 27.87
N PHE A 539 2.80 2.60 26.72
CA PHE A 539 4.04 1.90 26.45
C PHE A 539 5.25 2.79 26.74
N SER A 540 6.31 2.20 27.30
CA SER A 540 7.62 2.83 27.50
C SER A 540 8.72 1.99 26.86
N ASN A 541 9.79 2.65 26.41
CA ASN A 541 10.92 1.94 25.82
C ASN A 541 11.58 1.03 26.88
N THR A 542 11.97 -0.16 26.42
CA THR A 542 12.80 -1.07 27.20
C THR A 542 14.28 -0.70 27.08
N THR A 543 15.05 -1.10 28.07
CA THR A 543 16.51 -0.94 28.08
C THR A 543 17.14 -2.23 28.55
N ASP A 544 18.22 -2.65 27.91
CA ASP A 544 18.95 -3.85 28.29
C ASP A 544 19.51 -3.73 29.72
N GLY A 545 19.46 -4.83 30.44
CA GLY A 545 19.89 -4.92 31.82
C GLY A 545 19.82 -6.36 32.33
N ALA A 546 19.80 -6.53 33.65
CA ALA A 546 19.79 -7.85 34.25
C ALA A 546 18.58 -8.72 33.84
N ASN A 547 17.42 -8.07 33.60
CA ASN A 547 16.15 -8.75 33.35
C ASN A 547 15.69 -8.65 31.86
N LEU A 548 16.36 -7.86 31.02
CA LEU A 548 16.00 -7.65 29.62
C LEU A 548 17.26 -7.67 28.75
N MET A 549 17.18 -8.29 27.60
CA MET A 549 18.26 -8.34 26.63
C MET A 549 17.70 -8.27 25.21
N GLY A 550 18.31 -7.46 24.36
CA GLY A 550 17.92 -7.30 22.97
C GLY A 550 16.90 -6.19 22.74
N SER A 551 16.83 -5.18 23.60
CA SER A 551 15.90 -4.04 23.49
C SER A 551 16.02 -3.26 22.16
N THR A 552 17.14 -3.40 21.46
CA THR A 552 17.41 -2.77 20.15
C THR A 552 17.60 -3.77 19.01
N ASN A 553 17.26 -5.05 19.24
CA ASN A 553 17.38 -6.11 18.25
C ASN A 553 16.00 -6.56 17.76
N ASP A 554 15.93 -7.37 16.71
CA ASP A 554 14.71 -8.03 16.25
C ASP A 554 14.12 -9.04 17.27
N THR A 555 14.89 -9.38 18.27
CA THR A 555 14.54 -10.35 19.31
C THR A 555 14.79 -9.76 20.69
N LEU A 556 13.73 -9.70 21.51
CA LEU A 556 13.77 -9.31 22.91
C LEU A 556 13.64 -10.53 23.81
N THR A 557 14.50 -10.69 24.78
CA THR A 557 14.42 -11.73 25.82
C THR A 557 14.18 -11.10 27.18
N VAL A 558 13.09 -11.50 27.82
CA VAL A 558 12.79 -11.20 29.23
C VAL A 558 13.34 -12.34 30.07
N LYS A 559 14.36 -12.06 30.88
CA LYS A 559 15.10 -13.05 31.68
C LYS A 559 14.39 -13.38 32.98
N SER A 560 14.43 -14.66 33.37
CA SER A 560 14.00 -15.13 34.70
C SER A 560 12.63 -14.55 35.09
N VAL A 561 11.65 -14.67 34.20
CA VAL A 561 10.30 -14.10 34.35
C VAL A 561 9.71 -14.45 35.70
N THR A 562 9.09 -13.52 36.36
CA THR A 562 8.39 -13.70 37.63
C THR A 562 6.90 -13.40 37.49
N MET A 563 6.11 -13.69 38.54
CA MET A 563 4.69 -13.33 38.53
C MET A 563 4.43 -11.83 38.44
N SER A 564 5.43 -10.99 38.72
CA SER A 564 5.31 -9.56 38.52
C SER A 564 5.26 -9.16 37.05
N ASN A 565 5.76 -10.00 36.13
CA ASN A 565 5.71 -9.78 34.69
C ASN A 565 4.39 -10.30 34.07
N ASN A 566 3.53 -10.97 34.85
CA ASN A 566 2.29 -11.48 34.28
C ASN A 566 1.36 -10.37 33.82
N GLY A 567 0.94 -10.46 32.54
CA GLY A 567 0.06 -9.49 31.89
C GLY A 567 0.79 -8.34 31.20
N GLU A 568 2.13 -8.27 31.25
CA GLU A 568 2.89 -7.29 30.47
C GLU A 568 2.67 -7.48 28.99
N LEU A 569 2.59 -6.35 28.28
CA LEU A 569 2.48 -6.30 26.82
C LEU A 569 3.80 -5.79 26.24
N TYR A 570 4.28 -6.46 25.21
CA TYR A 570 5.49 -6.09 24.48
C TYR A 570 5.17 -5.81 23.02
N ARG A 571 5.75 -4.74 22.47
CA ARG A 571 5.71 -4.41 21.05
C ARG A 571 7.05 -3.87 20.60
N CYS A 572 7.32 -3.93 19.31
CA CYS A 572 8.53 -3.41 18.73
C CYS A 572 8.22 -2.20 17.87
N LEU A 573 8.96 -1.12 18.07
CA LEU A 573 9.06 0.00 17.15
C LEU A 573 10.19 -0.32 16.17
N VAL A 574 9.93 -0.14 14.88
CA VAL A 574 10.94 -0.19 13.85
C VAL A 574 11.13 1.21 13.30
N ASN A 575 12.39 1.64 13.23
CA ASN A 575 12.76 2.82 12.47
C ASN A 575 13.68 2.37 11.35
N THR A 576 13.30 2.69 10.13
CA THR A 576 14.17 2.61 8.98
C THR A 576 14.69 4.00 8.64
N ARG A 577 15.58 4.12 7.67
CA ARG A 577 15.98 5.41 7.12
C ARG A 577 14.76 6.24 6.67
N TRP A 578 13.64 5.57 6.43
CA TRP A 578 12.55 6.09 5.64
C TRP A 578 11.20 6.07 6.34
N CYS A 579 10.98 5.22 7.31
CA CYS A 579 9.69 5.13 8.00
C CYS A 579 9.82 4.69 9.46
N LYS A 580 8.75 4.89 10.20
CA LYS A 580 8.57 4.37 11.56
C LYS A 580 7.32 3.52 11.59
N ASP A 581 7.45 2.32 12.09
CA ASP A 581 6.32 1.40 12.23
C ASP A 581 6.30 0.78 13.63
N THR A 582 5.15 0.23 13.99
CA THR A 582 4.93 -0.36 15.31
C THR A 582 4.25 -1.70 15.14
N SER A 583 4.86 -2.76 15.66
CA SER A 583 4.26 -4.10 15.66
C SER A 583 2.96 -4.15 16.46
N SER A 584 2.17 -5.19 16.25
CA SER A 584 1.15 -5.58 17.21
C SER A 584 1.78 -5.85 18.58
N SER A 585 0.97 -5.77 19.65
CA SER A 585 1.46 -6.09 20.99
C SER A 585 1.24 -7.57 21.33
N ALA A 586 2.21 -8.16 22.01
CA ALA A 586 2.17 -9.53 22.50
C ALA A 586 2.12 -9.57 24.02
N LYS A 587 1.25 -10.43 24.55
CA LYS A 587 1.07 -10.58 26.02
C LYS A 587 2.00 -11.64 26.59
N LEU A 588 2.68 -11.30 27.68
CA LEU A 588 3.39 -12.25 28.52
C LEU A 588 2.44 -12.80 29.58
N THR A 589 2.27 -14.09 29.59
CA THR A 589 1.53 -14.81 30.64
C THR A 589 2.52 -15.64 31.45
N THR A 590 2.56 -15.41 32.75
CA THR A 590 3.45 -16.13 33.65
C THR A 590 2.64 -17.09 34.51
N LEU A 591 3.04 -18.36 34.54
CA LEU A 591 2.50 -19.39 35.40
C LEU A 591 3.46 -19.63 36.57
N PHE A 592 2.93 -19.92 37.75
CA PHE A 592 3.77 -20.33 38.83
C PHE A 592 4.51 -21.65 38.50
N LYS A 593 5.75 -21.72 38.89
CA LYS A 593 6.50 -22.99 38.95
C LYS A 593 6.13 -23.70 40.28
N ALA A 594 5.86 -24.99 40.21
CA ALA A 594 5.71 -25.79 41.42
C ALA A 594 7.07 -25.88 42.16
N CYS A 595 7.05 -25.75 43.44
CA CYS A 595 8.24 -25.86 44.29
C CYS A 595 7.86 -26.45 45.67
N THR A 596 8.83 -26.72 46.52
CA THR A 596 8.62 -27.17 47.88
C THR A 596 8.94 -26.03 48.83
N LEU A 597 7.92 -25.30 49.26
CA LEU A 597 8.03 -24.23 50.24
C LEU A 597 7.66 -24.71 51.63
N ILE A 598 6.64 -25.59 51.72
CA ILE A 598 6.09 -26.09 52.98
C ILE A 598 6.91 -27.27 53.47
N THR A 599 7.63 -27.09 54.55
CA THR A 599 8.45 -28.12 55.16
C THR A 599 7.69 -28.88 56.25
N THR A 600 6.72 -28.25 56.88
CA THR A 600 5.79 -28.93 57.85
C THR A 600 4.34 -28.69 57.41
N GLN A 601 3.62 -29.78 57.17
CA GLN A 601 2.25 -29.73 56.72
C GLN A 601 1.31 -29.39 57.89
N PRO A 602 0.16 -28.73 57.62
CA PRO A 602 -0.81 -28.50 58.69
C PRO A 602 -1.41 -29.80 59.16
N LEU A 603 -1.90 -29.79 60.41
CA LEU A 603 -2.55 -30.96 61.07
C LEU A 603 -4.05 -30.70 61.20
N ASN A 604 -4.82 -31.78 61.20
CA ASN A 604 -6.25 -31.75 61.59
C ASN A 604 -6.45 -31.10 62.94
N ALA A 605 -7.46 -30.27 63.11
CA ALA A 605 -7.81 -29.64 64.35
C ALA A 605 -9.11 -30.24 64.91
N ALA A 606 -9.16 -30.49 66.23
CA ALA A 606 -10.35 -30.95 66.91
C ALA A 606 -10.65 -29.97 68.05
N VAL A 607 -11.85 -29.34 68.04
CA VAL A 607 -12.26 -28.34 69.03
C VAL A 607 -13.70 -28.55 69.46
N ASN A 608 -14.05 -28.06 70.64
CA ASN A 608 -15.46 -28.07 71.09
C ASN A 608 -16.24 -26.97 70.38
N VAL A 609 -17.54 -27.09 70.30
CA VAL A 609 -18.44 -26.04 69.82
C VAL A 609 -18.12 -24.71 70.49
N GLY A 610 -17.97 -23.66 69.73
CA GLY A 610 -17.59 -22.31 70.20
C GLY A 610 -16.10 -22.13 70.45
N GLY A 611 -15.29 -23.18 70.37
CA GLY A 611 -13.82 -23.09 70.45
C GLY A 611 -13.13 -22.57 69.18
N ASP A 612 -11.89 -22.20 69.34
CA ASP A 612 -11.05 -21.72 68.21
C ASP A 612 -10.18 -22.84 67.63
N ALA A 613 -10.27 -23.11 66.35
CA ALA A 613 -9.42 -24.09 65.70
C ALA A 613 -8.21 -23.40 65.04
N LYS A 614 -7.02 -23.96 65.21
CA LYS A 614 -5.76 -23.45 64.62
C LYS A 614 -5.15 -24.43 63.66
N PHE A 615 -4.67 -23.90 62.58
CA PHE A 615 -3.92 -24.61 61.55
C PHE A 615 -2.65 -23.84 61.28
N GLY A 616 -1.51 -24.48 61.06
CA GLY A 616 -0.24 -23.82 60.81
C GLY A 616 0.67 -24.64 59.95
N VAL A 617 1.57 -23.96 59.25
CA VAL A 617 2.62 -24.54 58.39
C VAL A 617 3.97 -23.95 58.76
N ILE A 618 5.04 -24.71 58.49
CA ILE A 618 6.41 -24.20 58.53
C ILE A 618 6.91 -24.15 57.07
N VAL A 619 7.58 -23.08 56.71
CA VAL A 619 8.13 -22.88 55.37
C VAL A 619 9.64 -22.59 55.46
N ASN A 620 10.36 -22.90 54.36
CA ASN A 620 11.80 -22.71 54.27
C ASN A 620 12.23 -21.34 53.74
N ASP A 621 11.28 -20.49 53.30
CA ASP A 621 11.54 -19.17 52.70
C ASP A 621 10.76 -18.08 53.44
N THR A 622 11.45 -17.09 53.97
CA THR A 622 10.88 -15.97 54.72
C THR A 622 10.09 -15.01 53.87
N ALA A 623 10.31 -15.01 52.53
CA ALA A 623 9.56 -14.22 51.59
C ALA A 623 8.22 -14.83 51.17
N THR A 624 7.90 -16.03 51.72
CA THR A 624 6.66 -16.76 51.40
C THR A 624 5.42 -15.97 51.86
N LYS A 625 4.47 -15.84 50.95
CA LYS A 625 3.11 -15.32 51.19
C LYS A 625 2.15 -16.50 51.29
N PHE A 626 1.01 -16.28 51.90
CA PHE A 626 0.05 -17.35 52.18
C PHE A 626 -1.36 -16.94 51.79
N ALA A 627 -2.15 -17.94 51.37
CA ALA A 627 -3.59 -17.83 51.18
C ALA A 627 -4.21 -19.15 51.68
N TRP A 628 -4.95 -19.09 52.77
CA TRP A 628 -5.75 -20.24 53.22
C TRP A 628 -7.02 -20.34 52.37
N VAL A 629 -7.33 -21.54 51.97
CA VAL A 629 -8.54 -21.88 51.24
C VAL A 629 -9.37 -22.93 51.96
N SER A 630 -10.66 -22.82 51.83
CA SER A 630 -11.63 -23.76 52.41
C SER A 630 -12.85 -23.87 51.49
N ASP A 631 -13.60 -24.93 51.60
CA ASP A 631 -14.90 -25.08 50.98
C ASP A 631 -15.96 -24.27 51.75
N LEU A 632 -16.51 -23.28 51.04
CA LEU A 632 -17.56 -22.40 51.57
C LEU A 632 -18.89 -22.62 50.83
N ASP A 633 -19.27 -23.89 50.60
CA ASP A 633 -20.48 -24.31 49.84
C ASP A 633 -20.42 -24.12 48.28
N LEU A 634 -19.32 -23.62 47.74
CA LEU A 634 -19.09 -23.41 46.29
C LEU A 634 -17.74 -24.00 45.82
N GLY A 635 -17.21 -24.99 46.56
CA GLY A 635 -15.87 -25.52 46.31
C GLY A 635 -14.78 -24.74 47.05
N MET A 636 -13.51 -25.16 46.89
CA MET A 636 -12.35 -24.58 47.61
C MET A 636 -12.10 -23.13 47.15
N GLN A 637 -12.31 -22.17 48.01
CA GLN A 637 -12.15 -20.73 47.78
C GLN A 637 -11.18 -20.13 48.81
N ASN A 638 -10.54 -19.00 48.43
CA ASN A 638 -9.73 -18.22 49.34
C ASN A 638 -10.57 -17.70 50.49
N LEU A 639 -10.05 -17.87 51.70
CA LEU A 639 -10.70 -17.31 52.89
C LEU A 639 -10.55 -15.78 52.91
N PRO A 640 -11.58 -15.02 53.27
CA PRO A 640 -11.52 -13.56 53.25
C PRO A 640 -10.55 -13.06 54.33
N VAL A 641 -9.58 -12.26 53.85
CA VAL A 641 -8.60 -11.60 54.73
C VAL A 641 -9.28 -10.50 55.53
N GLY A 642 -8.98 -10.45 56.81
CA GLY A 642 -9.58 -9.45 57.74
C GLY A 642 -10.96 -9.86 58.29
N ALA A 643 -11.53 -11.01 57.91
CA ALA A 643 -12.77 -11.49 58.48
C ALA A 643 -12.56 -11.96 59.91
N ALA A 644 -13.42 -11.53 60.85
CA ALA A 644 -13.32 -11.87 62.25
C ALA A 644 -13.32 -13.38 62.53
N LYS A 645 -13.94 -14.18 61.65
CA LYS A 645 -14.02 -15.65 61.77
C LYS A 645 -12.72 -16.33 61.28
N TYR A 646 -11.95 -15.77 60.39
CA TYR A 646 -10.76 -16.39 59.79
C TYR A 646 -9.50 -15.53 60.03
N VAL A 647 -9.02 -15.51 61.25
CA VAL A 647 -7.86 -14.72 61.62
C VAL A 647 -6.59 -15.36 61.08
N GLY A 648 -5.79 -14.62 60.37
CA GLY A 648 -4.54 -15.11 59.76
C GLY A 648 -4.74 -15.83 58.42
N ALA A 649 -5.85 -15.56 57.71
CA ALA A 649 -6.13 -16.17 56.39
C ALA A 649 -5.02 -15.94 55.32
N ASN A 650 -4.16 -14.94 55.51
CA ASN A 650 -2.97 -14.63 54.69
C ASN A 650 -1.64 -14.84 55.41
N GLY A 651 -1.64 -15.55 56.54
CA GLY A 651 -0.47 -15.88 57.35
C GLY A 651 -0.10 -17.35 57.36
N LYS A 652 1.05 -17.66 57.97
CA LYS A 652 1.48 -19.05 58.18
C LYS A 652 0.58 -19.83 59.15
N GLU A 653 -0.21 -19.13 59.93
CA GLU A 653 -1.18 -19.71 60.87
C GLU A 653 -2.58 -19.14 60.61
N LEU A 654 -3.56 -20.02 60.46
CA LEU A 654 -4.98 -19.71 60.43
C LEU A 654 -5.66 -20.07 61.77
N THR A 655 -6.43 -19.13 62.28
CA THR A 655 -7.36 -19.41 63.41
C THR A 655 -8.79 -19.23 62.91
N VAL A 656 -9.57 -20.29 62.98
CA VAL A 656 -11.02 -20.26 62.76
C VAL A 656 -11.68 -20.00 64.09
N LYS A 657 -12.26 -18.84 64.31
CA LYS A 657 -12.88 -18.39 65.52
C LYS A 657 -14.28 -18.98 65.72
N SER A 658 -14.62 -19.30 66.97
CA SER A 658 -15.99 -19.72 67.39
C SER A 658 -16.55 -20.81 66.46
N ALA A 659 -15.85 -21.90 66.35
CA ALA A 659 -16.23 -23.03 65.49
C ALA A 659 -17.59 -23.59 65.83
N SER A 660 -18.44 -23.81 64.82
CA SER A 660 -19.80 -24.33 64.99
C SER A 660 -19.94 -25.70 64.33
N LEU A 661 -21.01 -26.44 64.64
CA LEU A 661 -21.33 -27.75 64.05
C LEU A 661 -21.29 -27.68 62.45
N ARG A 662 -21.61 -26.54 61.87
CA ARG A 662 -21.51 -26.35 60.39
C ARG A 662 -20.07 -26.47 59.89
N ASN A 663 -19.09 -26.26 60.71
CA ASN A 663 -17.68 -26.37 60.34
C ASN A 663 -17.14 -27.81 60.55
N HIS A 664 -17.97 -28.79 61.00
CA HIS A 664 -17.56 -30.17 61.14
C HIS A 664 -17.17 -30.81 59.83
N ASN A 665 -15.96 -31.39 59.72
CA ASN A 665 -15.34 -31.92 58.55
C ASN A 665 -15.03 -30.88 57.46
N GLN A 666 -15.13 -29.56 57.73
CA GLN A 666 -14.75 -28.52 56.79
C GLN A 666 -13.28 -28.68 56.41
N PRO A 667 -12.94 -28.74 55.09
CA PRO A 667 -11.59 -28.89 54.64
C PRO A 667 -10.85 -27.55 54.61
N PHE A 668 -9.58 -27.53 54.97
CA PHE A 668 -8.67 -26.39 54.88
C PHE A 668 -7.36 -26.82 54.27
N ARG A 669 -6.79 -25.96 53.44
CA ARG A 669 -5.42 -26.07 52.98
C ARG A 669 -4.83 -24.66 52.79
N VAL A 670 -3.51 -24.56 52.78
CA VAL A 670 -2.82 -23.30 52.51
C VAL A 670 -2.09 -23.38 51.19
N VAL A 671 -2.18 -22.32 50.43
CA VAL A 671 -1.34 -22.06 49.27
C VAL A 671 -0.24 -21.14 49.73
N ALA A 672 0.99 -21.61 49.67
CA ALA A 672 2.21 -20.87 49.96
C ALA A 672 2.86 -20.45 48.64
N PHE A 673 3.23 -19.19 48.47
CA PHE A 673 3.78 -18.72 47.22
C PHE A 673 4.80 -17.61 47.41
N THR A 674 5.76 -17.56 46.52
CA THR A 674 6.71 -16.45 46.31
C THR A 674 6.41 -15.75 45.01
N ASN A 675 7.27 -14.84 44.57
CA ASN A 675 7.17 -14.24 43.24
C ASN A 675 7.51 -15.22 42.09
N VAL A 676 8.04 -16.41 42.42
CA VAL A 676 8.57 -17.37 41.43
C VAL A 676 7.78 -18.68 41.43
N CYS A 677 7.36 -19.17 42.61
CA CYS A 677 6.81 -20.48 42.67
C CYS A 677 5.69 -20.62 43.72
N ILE A 678 4.95 -21.70 43.61
CA ILE A 678 3.78 -22.02 44.43
C ILE A 678 3.89 -23.43 44.97
N ASP A 679 3.48 -23.59 46.22
CA ASP A 679 3.30 -24.86 46.90
C ASP A 679 1.93 -24.92 47.59
N THR A 680 1.37 -26.09 47.69
CA THR A 680 0.05 -26.27 48.31
C THR A 680 0.10 -27.38 49.34
N SER A 681 -0.35 -27.08 50.54
CA SER A 681 -0.37 -28.05 51.60
C SER A 681 -1.36 -29.20 51.37
N ASN A 682 -1.17 -30.26 52.10
CA ASN A 682 -2.22 -31.28 52.30
C ASN A 682 -3.50 -30.61 52.77
N THR A 683 -4.62 -31.20 52.43
CA THR A 683 -5.94 -30.81 52.98
C THR A 683 -6.11 -31.38 54.36
N VAL A 684 -6.41 -30.51 55.32
CA VAL A 684 -6.74 -30.88 56.73
C VAL A 684 -8.21 -30.58 57.02
N LYS A 685 -8.74 -31.22 57.99
CA LYS A 685 -10.15 -31.06 58.36
C LYS A 685 -10.29 -30.61 59.83
N MET A 686 -11.37 -29.87 60.08
CA MET A 686 -11.76 -29.45 61.37
C MET A 686 -12.82 -30.43 61.93
N THR A 687 -12.54 -31.03 63.08
CA THR A 687 -13.50 -31.87 63.77
C THR A 687 -14.08 -31.07 64.93
N ILE A 688 -15.39 -30.96 64.96
CA ILE A 688 -16.11 -30.39 66.13
C ILE A 688 -16.47 -31.48 67.06
N LYS A 689 -15.98 -31.41 68.38
CA LYS A 689 -16.33 -32.24 69.42
C LYS A 689 -17.59 -31.64 70.07
N ASP A 690 -18.66 -32.36 70.06
CA ASP A 690 -19.85 -32.03 70.80
C ASP A 690 -19.76 -32.72 72.16
N SER A 691 -19.93 -31.97 73.21
CA SER A 691 -20.11 -32.60 74.56
C SER A 691 -21.52 -33.14 74.58
N CYS A 692 -21.67 -34.39 74.17
CA CYS A 692 -22.96 -35.06 74.07
C CYS A 692 -23.79 -34.90 75.34
N ILE A 693 -24.86 -34.17 75.25
CA ILE A 693 -26.08 -34.49 76.06
C ILE A 693 -26.81 -35.60 75.31
N ALA A 694 -26.96 -36.74 75.91
CA ALA A 694 -27.67 -37.92 75.39
C ALA A 694 -29.10 -37.54 75.03
N PHE A 695 -29.36 -37.46 73.68
CA PHE A 695 -30.75 -37.33 73.22
C PHE A 695 -31.41 -38.67 73.12
N LYS A 696 -32.49 -38.82 73.90
CA LYS A 696 -33.47 -39.96 73.84
C LYS A 696 -34.18 -39.80 72.47
N SER A 697 -34.03 -40.73 71.54
CA SER A 697 -34.67 -40.65 70.20
C SER A 697 -36.19 -40.82 70.43
N VAL A 698 -36.93 -39.82 70.08
CA VAL A 698 -38.37 -39.86 69.83
C VAL A 698 -38.61 -39.88 68.36
N LYS A 699 -39.16 -40.99 67.89
CA LYS A 699 -39.56 -41.13 66.49
C LYS A 699 -40.83 -40.32 66.27
N VAL A 700 -40.75 -39.13 65.70
CA VAL A 700 -41.95 -38.42 65.31
C VAL A 700 -41.99 -38.54 63.75
N THR A 701 -43.03 -39.24 63.26
CA THR A 701 -43.40 -39.31 61.89
C THR A 701 -44.32 -38.13 61.61
N ASP A 702 -43.74 -37.02 61.18
CA ASP A 702 -44.55 -35.92 60.67
C ASP A 702 -43.93 -35.40 59.32
N THR A 703 -44.77 -35.17 58.29
CA THR A 703 -44.38 -34.81 57.00
C THR A 703 -44.20 -33.28 56.98
N LEU A 704 -42.97 -32.78 57.14
CA LEU A 704 -42.68 -31.39 57.07
C LEU A 704 -42.52 -30.98 55.63
N LEU A 705 -43.46 -30.23 55.08
CA LEU A 705 -43.36 -29.62 53.78
C LEU A 705 -42.54 -28.32 53.87
N VAL A 706 -41.25 -28.41 53.65
CA VAL A 706 -40.38 -27.24 53.64
C VAL A 706 -40.43 -26.63 52.25
N ARG A 707 -41.05 -25.47 52.09
CA ARG A 707 -40.92 -24.62 50.89
C ARG A 707 -39.63 -23.81 51.02
N PHE A 708 -38.64 -24.13 50.21
CA PHE A 708 -37.48 -23.26 49.99
C PHE A 708 -37.83 -22.27 48.94
N SER A 709 -37.87 -21.01 49.26
CA SER A 709 -37.73 -19.94 48.23
C SER A 709 -36.26 -19.63 48.09
N VAL A 710 -35.64 -20.18 47.04
CA VAL A 710 -34.31 -19.83 46.63
C VAL A 710 -34.40 -18.51 45.87
N LYS A 711 -33.92 -17.43 46.47
CA LYS A 711 -33.70 -16.19 45.75
C LYS A 711 -32.46 -16.36 44.87
N VAL A 712 -32.64 -16.84 43.65
CA VAL A 712 -31.61 -16.86 42.67
C VAL A 712 -31.33 -15.39 42.30
N SER A 713 -30.15 -14.88 42.66
CA SER A 713 -29.65 -13.64 42.11
C SER A 713 -29.65 -13.78 40.59
N SER A 714 -30.26 -12.83 39.90
CA SER A 714 -30.43 -12.83 38.45
C SER A 714 -29.09 -13.12 37.76
N LEU A 715 -28.93 -14.31 37.21
CA LEU A 715 -27.94 -14.59 36.18
C LEU A 715 -28.13 -13.55 35.06
N ASP A 716 -27.06 -12.95 34.66
CA ASP A 716 -27.09 -12.01 33.52
C ASP A 716 -27.63 -12.76 32.28
N LYS A 717 -28.92 -12.56 32.01
CA LYS A 717 -29.64 -13.24 30.92
C LYS A 717 -28.94 -13.09 29.57
N GLY A 718 -28.17 -12.02 29.39
CA GLY A 718 -27.40 -11.79 28.17
C GLY A 718 -26.29 -12.82 27.94
N GLN A 719 -25.76 -13.44 28.97
CA GLN A 719 -24.72 -14.47 28.83
C GLN A 719 -25.28 -15.85 28.45
N LEU A 720 -26.56 -16.08 28.64
CA LEU A 720 -27.22 -17.35 28.30
C LEU A 720 -27.48 -17.53 26.83
N ILE A 721 -27.56 -16.44 26.06
CA ILE A 721 -27.72 -16.49 24.58
C ILE A 721 -26.35 -16.62 23.94
N LYS A 722 -26.17 -17.67 23.13
CA LYS A 722 -24.95 -17.91 22.35
C LYS A 722 -25.20 -17.61 20.87
N VAL A 723 -24.19 -17.12 20.19
CA VAL A 723 -24.24 -16.77 18.76
C VAL A 723 -23.00 -17.36 18.10
N TYR A 724 -23.20 -18.28 17.15
CA TYR A 724 -22.08 -18.96 16.47
C TYR A 724 -22.45 -19.43 15.06
N PRO A 725 -21.48 -19.61 14.15
CA PRO A 725 -20.12 -19.13 14.26
C PRO A 725 -20.07 -17.61 14.31
N ASN A 726 -19.08 -17.04 14.95
CA ASN A 726 -18.82 -15.59 14.95
C ASN A 726 -17.31 -15.37 14.95
N PRO A 727 -16.70 -14.97 13.82
CA PRO A 727 -17.33 -14.49 12.56
C PRO A 727 -18.14 -15.55 11.79
N ALA A 728 -19.18 -15.08 11.09
CA ALA A 728 -20.07 -15.89 10.25
C ALA A 728 -19.91 -15.56 8.76
N GLN A 729 -20.25 -16.50 7.87
CA GLN A 729 -20.20 -16.29 6.42
C GLN A 729 -21.59 -16.40 5.76
N ASN A 730 -22.23 -17.56 5.84
CA ASN A 730 -23.49 -17.83 5.17
C ASN A 730 -24.68 -17.98 6.10
N GLN A 731 -24.44 -18.50 7.30
CA GLN A 731 -25.46 -18.76 8.29
C GLN A 731 -24.94 -18.43 9.70
N LEU A 732 -25.84 -18.06 10.57
CA LEU A 732 -25.61 -17.76 11.97
C LEU A 732 -26.62 -18.54 12.82
N THR A 733 -26.16 -19.13 13.90
CA THR A 733 -27.02 -19.78 14.89
C THR A 733 -27.15 -18.92 16.15
N ILE A 734 -28.36 -18.66 16.56
CA ILE A 734 -28.68 -18.02 17.86
C ILE A 734 -29.27 -19.09 18.76
N ASP A 735 -28.53 -19.49 19.79
CA ASP A 735 -28.95 -20.48 20.80
C ASP A 735 -29.35 -19.76 22.08
N ASN A 736 -30.60 -19.86 22.41
CA ASN A 736 -31.24 -19.21 23.56
C ASN A 736 -31.19 -20.08 24.84
N GLY A 737 -30.53 -21.23 24.81
CA GLY A 737 -30.43 -22.12 25.94
C GLY A 737 -31.81 -22.61 26.42
N ASN A 738 -32.22 -22.24 27.62
CA ASN A 738 -33.58 -22.49 28.11
C ASN A 738 -34.50 -21.34 27.67
N TYR A 739 -35.07 -21.44 26.47
CA TYR A 739 -35.86 -20.35 25.86
C TYR A 739 -37.14 -19.97 26.65
N THR A 740 -37.61 -20.81 27.53
CA THR A 740 -38.76 -20.51 28.42
C THR A 740 -38.48 -19.35 29.38
N ASP A 741 -37.20 -19.15 29.73
CA ASP A 741 -36.77 -18.06 30.61
C ASP A 741 -36.79 -16.70 29.85
N PHE A 742 -36.94 -16.74 28.51
CA PHE A 742 -36.98 -15.60 27.63
C PHE A 742 -38.37 -15.40 26.97
N ALA A 743 -39.42 -15.96 27.54
CA ALA A 743 -40.77 -15.79 27.00
C ALA A 743 -41.16 -14.31 26.97
N GLY A 744 -41.51 -13.80 25.78
CA GLY A 744 -41.82 -12.40 25.52
C GLY A 744 -40.60 -11.48 25.27
N TYR A 745 -39.41 -12.03 25.17
CA TYR A 745 -38.22 -11.31 24.74
C TYR A 745 -38.04 -11.35 23.21
N THR A 746 -37.34 -10.35 22.68
CA THR A 746 -37.08 -10.23 21.24
C THR A 746 -35.60 -9.99 20.97
N VAL A 747 -35.07 -10.69 19.97
CA VAL A 747 -33.72 -10.42 19.42
C VAL A 747 -33.88 -9.51 18.21
N ASN A 748 -33.17 -8.37 18.20
CA ASN A 748 -33.06 -7.47 17.05
C ASN A 748 -31.59 -7.39 16.63
N VAL A 749 -31.32 -7.43 15.33
CA VAL A 749 -29.97 -7.24 14.81
C VAL A 749 -29.95 -5.99 13.91
N TYR A 750 -28.98 -5.16 14.13
CA TYR A 750 -28.79 -3.89 13.45
C TYR A 750 -27.51 -3.91 12.63
N ASN A 751 -27.52 -3.33 11.45
CA ASN A 751 -26.31 -3.08 10.65
C ASN A 751 -25.51 -1.87 11.18
N SER A 752 -24.41 -1.55 10.53
CA SER A 752 -23.50 -0.44 10.91
C SER A 752 -24.15 0.94 10.84
N VAL A 753 -25.23 1.13 10.07
CA VAL A 753 -25.98 2.39 9.97
C VAL A 753 -27.19 2.43 10.90
N GLY A 754 -27.41 1.41 11.72
CA GLY A 754 -28.47 1.33 12.71
C GLY A 754 -29.83 0.83 12.20
N ALA A 755 -29.90 0.33 10.94
CA ALA A 755 -31.11 -0.28 10.42
C ALA A 755 -31.25 -1.74 10.92
N VAL A 756 -32.49 -2.13 11.27
CA VAL A 756 -32.80 -3.50 11.69
C VAL A 756 -32.73 -4.42 10.49
N VAL A 757 -31.91 -5.45 10.54
CA VAL A 757 -31.74 -6.48 9.49
C VAL A 757 -32.35 -7.82 9.86
N TYR A 758 -32.60 -8.04 11.13
CA TYR A 758 -33.28 -9.24 11.64
C TYR A 758 -34.01 -8.96 12.95
N THR A 759 -35.21 -9.50 13.08
CA THR A 759 -36.01 -9.44 14.31
C THR A 759 -36.65 -10.80 14.56
N GLN A 760 -36.53 -11.32 15.77
CA GLN A 760 -37.12 -12.61 16.16
C GLN A 760 -37.56 -12.60 17.62
N ALA A 761 -38.85 -12.85 17.86
CA ALA A 761 -39.35 -13.13 19.20
C ALA A 761 -38.86 -14.53 19.63
N ILE A 762 -38.42 -14.64 20.89
CA ILE A 762 -37.88 -15.89 21.41
C ILE A 762 -39.03 -16.82 21.80
N ASN A 763 -39.20 -17.87 21.00
CA ASN A 763 -40.22 -18.91 21.19
C ASN A 763 -39.68 -20.31 20.98
N GLN A 764 -38.42 -20.48 20.69
CA GLN A 764 -37.73 -21.77 20.56
C GLN A 764 -36.26 -21.68 20.98
N LYS A 765 -35.62 -22.82 21.21
CA LYS A 765 -34.25 -22.92 21.75
C LYS A 765 -33.21 -22.35 20.76
N VAL A 766 -33.32 -22.65 19.48
CA VAL A 766 -32.29 -22.34 18.46
C VAL A 766 -32.93 -21.76 17.21
N TYR A 767 -32.37 -20.71 16.71
CA TYR A 767 -32.68 -20.11 15.41
C TYR A 767 -31.46 -20.19 14.49
N THR A 768 -31.67 -20.69 13.28
CA THR A 768 -30.67 -20.57 12.22
C THR A 768 -31.07 -19.41 11.30
N VAL A 769 -30.22 -18.42 11.17
CA VAL A 769 -30.43 -17.21 10.41
C VAL A 769 -29.61 -17.30 9.12
N ASP A 770 -30.27 -17.21 7.95
CA ASP A 770 -29.61 -17.10 6.67
C ASP A 770 -29.14 -15.66 6.46
N LEU A 771 -27.84 -15.47 6.23
CA LEU A 771 -27.20 -14.17 6.12
C LEU A 771 -27.20 -13.59 4.69
N LYS A 772 -27.72 -14.32 3.70
CA LYS A 772 -27.76 -13.89 2.30
C LYS A 772 -28.51 -12.58 2.07
N SER A 773 -29.47 -12.28 2.94
CA SER A 773 -30.24 -11.04 2.88
C SER A 773 -29.57 -9.84 3.58
N TRP A 774 -28.46 -10.07 4.27
CA TRP A 774 -27.74 -9.01 4.98
C TRP A 774 -26.76 -8.33 4.01
N SER A 775 -26.86 -7.04 3.87
CA SER A 775 -26.38 -6.29 2.70
C SER A 775 -24.86 -6.08 2.59
N SER A 776 -24.03 -6.50 3.57
CA SER A 776 -22.57 -6.35 3.49
C SER A 776 -21.83 -7.18 4.55
N VAL A 777 -20.59 -7.58 4.24
CA VAL A 777 -19.60 -8.00 5.25
C VAL A 777 -19.36 -6.86 6.24
N GLY A 778 -19.10 -7.17 7.50
CA GLY A 778 -18.85 -6.14 8.51
C GLY A 778 -19.41 -6.49 9.89
N VAL A 779 -19.53 -5.47 10.72
CA VAL A 779 -19.96 -5.60 12.12
C VAL A 779 -21.42 -5.27 12.27
N TYR A 780 -22.17 -6.18 12.89
CA TYR A 780 -23.57 -6.05 13.24
C TYR A 780 -23.73 -6.07 14.75
N ARG A 781 -24.77 -5.41 15.25
CA ARG A 781 -25.09 -5.35 16.67
C ARG A 781 -26.39 -6.09 16.96
N MET A 782 -26.32 -7.17 17.72
CA MET A 782 -27.50 -7.89 18.22
C MET A 782 -27.91 -7.34 19.59
N GLU A 783 -29.17 -7.01 19.76
CA GLU A 783 -29.77 -6.58 21.01
C GLU A 783 -30.85 -7.56 21.44
N LEU A 784 -30.84 -7.91 22.71
CA LEU A 784 -31.91 -8.62 23.38
C LEU A 784 -32.80 -7.60 24.13
N THR A 785 -34.07 -7.54 23.80
CA THR A 785 -35.05 -6.69 24.48
C THR A 785 -36.08 -7.53 25.23
N ASP A 786 -36.48 -7.10 26.39
CA ASP A 786 -37.53 -7.76 27.17
C ASP A 786 -38.95 -7.38 26.68
N LYS A 787 -39.97 -7.92 27.28
CA LYS A 787 -41.38 -7.69 26.99
C LYS A 787 -41.84 -6.21 27.14
N THR A 788 -41.05 -5.38 27.82
CA THR A 788 -41.32 -3.94 27.99
C THR A 788 -40.59 -3.09 26.97
N GLY A 789 -39.74 -3.75 26.13
CA GLY A 789 -38.87 -3.03 25.19
C GLY A 789 -37.54 -2.59 25.78
N ALA A 790 -37.27 -2.90 27.05
CA ALA A 790 -36.00 -2.55 27.68
C ALA A 790 -34.87 -3.44 27.15
N LYS A 791 -33.71 -2.83 26.85
CA LYS A 791 -32.53 -3.52 26.39
C LYS A 791 -31.84 -4.27 27.53
N ILE A 792 -31.76 -5.58 27.41
CA ILE A 792 -31.21 -6.50 28.44
C ILE A 792 -29.76 -6.85 28.15
N ALA A 793 -29.40 -7.05 26.86
CA ALA A 793 -28.04 -7.40 26.47
C ALA A 793 -27.71 -6.96 25.03
N VAL A 794 -26.43 -6.81 24.77
CA VAL A 794 -25.89 -6.51 23.44
C VAL A 794 -24.79 -7.50 23.11
N LYS A 795 -24.77 -8.01 21.88
CA LYS A 795 -23.69 -8.83 21.33
C LYS A 795 -23.27 -8.34 19.97
N THR A 796 -22.00 -8.47 19.67
CA THR A 796 -21.44 -8.16 18.37
C THR A 796 -21.44 -9.41 17.50
N ILE A 797 -21.88 -9.27 16.24
CA ILE A 797 -21.81 -10.29 15.18
C ILE A 797 -20.89 -9.75 14.11
N VAL A 798 -19.95 -10.56 13.64
CA VAL A 798 -19.04 -10.23 12.55
C VAL A 798 -19.36 -11.12 11.37
N LEU A 799 -19.57 -10.52 10.18
CA LEU A 799 -19.70 -11.20 8.91
C LEU A 799 -18.43 -11.00 8.08
N ASN A 800 -17.86 -12.10 7.61
CA ASN A 800 -16.67 -12.14 6.77
C ASN A 800 -17.01 -12.46 5.31
#